data_01f54588e9e93dcf0cd371bd18e58cbf
#
_entry.id   01f54588e9e93dcf0cd371bd18e58cbf
#
_cell.length_a   1.000
_cell.length_b   1.000
_cell.length_c   1.000
_cell.angle_alpha   90.00
_cell.angle_beta   90.00
_cell.angle_gamma   90.00
#
_symmetry.space_group_name_H-M   'P 1'
#
loop_
_entity.id
_entity.type
_entity.pdbx_description
1 polymer ?
#
loop_
_entity_poly.entity_id
_entity_poly.type
_entity_poly.pdbx_seq_one_letter_code
_entity_poly.pdbx_strand_id
1 'polypeptide(L)'
;MPNELQFKVSAELKNILGKDLITSPNIAVLELVKNSYDAHATKVEITFGEDSLVIADNGKGMSLDDLKNKWLFVAYSAKSDGTEDESYRGKINRRFAGAKGIGRLSCDRLARYLKLETKSAEGFPEILNVDWKAFEENQQKEFDEVSVQHETVKTTPQFPGGRDTGTIMTFSGLRTHWNREDIISLKKSLEKMINPFSEVEDFEIELIAPKEIETDQDAKEHETVNGIVENTISDVLRIKTTQIEVRLTKDVLTTTLSDRGVVMYEIEEPNTYQYLEDANIGLFYMNHAAKTNFTKRMGIQPVRYGNVFLFRNGFRILPYGEYDDDSWGLNRRAQQGYNRFLGTRDLFGRVDVETDNVNDFKEVSSRDGGLIETPAYNELLSFFSKTHRRLERYVVGVLWGEGFLKRDYFRQAATAELIRKQLQEAEKDSETPDHIYKNIGSRVDFLQLVKSLVNEDNVTIKYYDSALANIVSDVSAAEILQNHFFDDVRKIAEKTKDADLIEQIRTFEAQLDELKRQKEDSDKKAEEARAAAEKERKKRIEEENKRKAAEEEVESRKKQNLFLQSIGTLDKDRIIKYHHDIRLHALTVQNALSNISKQITADSPDIEKLKKNIGLISRCNDRIISIAQFATKANFNSTGDIIEEDLVAFVQDYLTKVLPPFYGSDIKITCDSNGCSKILKFKPIEIGLIIDNFLSNSLKAGASIFAASFSREGEKLILDVCDDGNGLSSKIPNPSTIFEMGITTTNGSGLGLYNAAQLVQKELRGTIEVISDFVYNSTRKGFKIRITL
;
A
#
# COMPACT_ATOMS: atom_id res chain seq x y z
N MET A 1 -34.29 25.83 44.39
CA MET A 1 -33.04 25.11 44.23
C MET A 1 -33.07 24.57 42.80
N PRO A 2 -31.97 24.67 42.03
CA PRO A 2 -31.96 24.01 40.73
C PRO A 2 -32.09 22.52 40.90
N ASN A 3 -32.94 21.86 40.11
CA ASN A 3 -33.05 20.42 40.09
C ASN A 3 -31.81 19.87 39.38
N GLU A 4 -31.07 18.98 40.04
CA GLU A 4 -30.00 18.23 39.43
C GLU A 4 -30.59 17.08 38.57
N LEU A 5 -30.21 17.02 37.29
CA LEU A 5 -30.57 15.96 36.37
C LEU A 5 -29.29 15.17 36.03
N GLN A 6 -29.39 13.87 35.93
CA GLN A 6 -28.28 12.99 35.58
C GLN A 6 -28.41 12.51 34.12
N PHE A 7 -27.28 12.37 33.43
CA PHE A 7 -27.24 11.72 32.14
C PHE A 7 -27.49 10.21 32.33
N LYS A 8 -28.26 9.62 31.43
CA LYS A 8 -28.53 8.19 31.37
C LYS A 8 -27.89 7.60 30.11
N VAL A 9 -27.37 6.39 30.22
CA VAL A 9 -26.67 5.73 29.14
C VAL A 9 -27.49 4.54 28.67
N SER A 10 -27.97 4.57 27.43
CA SER A 10 -28.69 3.49 26.77
C SER A 10 -27.80 2.26 26.54
N ALA A 11 -28.38 1.07 26.60
CA ALA A 11 -27.75 -0.18 26.19
C ALA A 11 -27.21 -0.15 24.75
N GLU A 12 -27.73 0.73 23.90
CA GLU A 12 -27.26 0.97 22.52
C GLU A 12 -25.82 1.51 22.46
N LEU A 13 -25.30 2.09 23.54
CA LEU A 13 -23.90 2.50 23.62
C LEU A 13 -22.93 1.36 23.25
N LYS A 14 -23.30 0.10 23.58
CA LYS A 14 -22.54 -1.09 23.20
C LYS A 14 -22.32 -1.19 21.69
N ASN A 15 -23.36 -0.92 20.87
CA ASN A 15 -23.25 -0.98 19.41
C ASN A 15 -22.29 0.08 18.89
N ILE A 16 -22.38 1.31 19.41
CA ILE A 16 -21.48 2.41 19.05
C ILE A 16 -20.03 2.05 19.38
N LEU A 17 -19.78 1.57 20.59
CA LEU A 17 -18.40 1.30 21.06
C LEU A 17 -17.85 -0.04 20.54
N GLY A 18 -18.69 -1.05 20.29
CA GLY A 18 -18.28 -2.39 19.88
C GLY A 18 -18.32 -2.59 18.36
N LYS A 19 -19.47 -2.38 17.73
CA LYS A 19 -19.66 -2.69 16.30
C LYS A 19 -19.26 -1.54 15.38
N ASP A 20 -19.57 -0.29 15.76
CA ASP A 20 -19.38 0.87 14.88
C ASP A 20 -17.95 1.40 14.91
N LEU A 21 -17.31 1.39 16.08
CA LEU A 21 -15.91 1.80 16.23
C LEU A 21 -14.91 0.72 15.78
N ILE A 22 -15.26 -0.57 15.95
CA ILE A 22 -14.40 -1.69 15.53
C ILE A 22 -14.81 -2.13 14.12
N THR A 23 -14.12 -1.61 13.12
CA THR A 23 -14.49 -1.76 11.70
C THR A 23 -14.33 -3.18 11.15
N SER A 24 -13.40 -3.98 11.67
CA SER A 24 -13.16 -5.34 11.20
C SER A 24 -12.92 -6.35 12.33
N PRO A 25 -13.19 -7.66 12.11
CA PRO A 25 -12.84 -8.73 13.05
C PRO A 25 -11.35 -8.78 13.37
N ASN A 26 -10.48 -8.50 12.39
CA ASN A 26 -9.03 -8.47 12.58
C ASN A 26 -8.65 -7.43 13.64
N ILE A 27 -9.19 -6.22 13.56
CA ILE A 27 -8.93 -5.15 14.55
C ILE A 27 -9.39 -5.58 15.94
N ALA A 28 -10.54 -6.29 16.03
CA ALA A 28 -11.00 -6.82 17.31
C ALA A 28 -9.99 -7.78 17.94
N VAL A 29 -9.46 -8.72 17.15
CA VAL A 29 -8.43 -9.66 17.62
C VAL A 29 -7.15 -8.93 18.01
N LEU A 30 -6.69 -7.97 17.19
CA LEU A 30 -5.50 -7.15 17.49
C LEU A 30 -5.62 -6.44 18.84
N GLU A 31 -6.78 -5.85 19.14
CA GLU A 31 -7.03 -5.18 20.42
C GLU A 31 -7.02 -6.16 21.62
N LEU A 32 -7.51 -7.40 21.44
CA LEU A 32 -7.45 -8.43 22.47
C LEU A 32 -6.01 -8.91 22.71
N VAL A 33 -5.23 -9.09 21.63
CA VAL A 33 -3.80 -9.44 21.74
C VAL A 33 -3.00 -8.32 22.44
N LYS A 34 -3.30 -7.03 22.15
CA LYS A 34 -2.71 -5.91 22.91
C LYS A 34 -3.03 -5.98 24.40
N ASN A 35 -4.27 -6.36 24.74
CA ASN A 35 -4.67 -6.51 26.15
C ASN A 35 -3.91 -7.65 26.83
N SER A 36 -3.65 -8.75 26.14
CA SER A 36 -2.84 -9.87 26.65
C SER A 36 -1.38 -9.43 26.90
N TYR A 37 -0.79 -8.67 25.98
CA TYR A 37 0.53 -8.07 26.19
C TYR A 37 0.57 -7.14 27.40
N ASP A 38 -0.42 -6.26 27.53
CA ASP A 38 -0.55 -5.35 28.68
C ASP A 38 -0.81 -6.10 30.00
N ALA A 39 -1.36 -7.31 29.93
CA ALA A 39 -1.48 -8.23 31.05
C ALA A 39 -0.17 -9.01 31.32
N HIS A 40 0.94 -8.66 30.66
CA HIS A 40 2.25 -9.30 30.77
C HIS A 40 2.27 -10.78 30.36
N ALA A 41 1.40 -11.17 29.44
CA ALA A 41 1.49 -12.47 28.81
C ALA A 41 2.83 -12.61 28.05
N THR A 42 3.36 -13.82 28.03
CA THR A 42 4.50 -14.20 27.20
C THR A 42 4.04 -15.04 26.01
N LYS A 43 2.81 -15.59 26.06
CA LYS A 43 2.24 -16.35 24.98
C LYS A 43 0.74 -16.08 24.84
N VAL A 44 0.30 -15.92 23.60
CA VAL A 44 -1.10 -15.85 23.19
C VAL A 44 -1.37 -16.91 22.16
N GLU A 45 -2.36 -17.77 22.39
CA GLU A 45 -2.84 -18.78 21.45
C GLU A 45 -4.21 -18.37 20.90
N ILE A 46 -4.34 -18.35 19.57
CA ILE A 46 -5.58 -18.03 18.87
C ILE A 46 -6.04 -19.28 18.13
N THR A 47 -7.08 -19.95 18.64
CA THR A 47 -7.57 -21.21 18.09
C THR A 47 -8.88 -21.02 17.34
N PHE A 48 -8.92 -21.45 16.08
CA PHE A 48 -10.07 -21.41 15.19
C PHE A 48 -10.80 -22.75 15.21
N GLY A 49 -11.99 -22.76 15.83
CA GLY A 49 -12.91 -23.90 15.81
C GLY A 49 -13.85 -23.84 14.61
N GLU A 50 -14.89 -24.70 14.63
CA GLU A 50 -15.90 -24.72 13.57
C GLU A 50 -16.84 -23.51 13.60
N ASP A 51 -17.38 -23.21 14.77
CA ASP A 51 -18.24 -22.05 15.05
C ASP A 51 -17.76 -21.34 16.33
N SER A 52 -16.46 -21.38 16.56
CA SER A 52 -15.83 -20.80 17.74
C SER A 52 -14.45 -20.25 17.43
N LEU A 53 -14.09 -19.20 18.16
CA LEU A 53 -12.74 -18.63 18.22
C LEU A 53 -12.35 -18.62 19.67
N VAL A 54 -11.14 -19.08 19.99
CA VAL A 54 -10.60 -19.03 21.34
C VAL A 54 -9.32 -18.18 21.32
N ILE A 55 -9.25 -17.21 22.20
CA ILE A 55 -8.04 -16.41 22.44
C ILE A 55 -7.64 -16.64 23.90
N ALA A 56 -6.48 -17.26 24.09
CA ALA A 56 -5.95 -17.63 25.38
C ALA A 56 -4.59 -16.99 25.62
N ASP A 57 -4.37 -16.42 26.80
CA ASP A 57 -3.09 -15.87 27.20
C ASP A 57 -2.64 -16.42 28.58
N ASN A 58 -1.35 -16.30 28.83
CA ASN A 58 -0.70 -16.67 30.09
C ASN A 58 -0.28 -15.45 30.93
N GLY A 59 -1.02 -14.35 30.82
CA GLY A 59 -0.76 -13.11 31.56
C GLY A 59 -1.09 -13.19 33.05
N LYS A 60 -1.16 -12.04 33.70
CA LYS A 60 -1.46 -11.93 35.12
C LYS A 60 -2.87 -12.39 35.52
N GLY A 61 -3.77 -12.54 34.53
CA GLY A 61 -5.19 -12.80 34.75
C GLY A 61 -5.91 -11.69 35.53
N MET A 62 -7.14 -11.94 35.92
CA MET A 62 -8.00 -10.99 36.62
C MET A 62 -8.59 -11.63 37.88
N SER A 63 -8.61 -10.89 38.98
CA SER A 63 -9.37 -11.22 40.17
C SER A 63 -10.85 -10.84 39.99
N LEU A 64 -11.73 -11.30 40.92
CA LEU A 64 -13.11 -10.87 40.94
C LEU A 64 -13.25 -9.35 41.04
N ASP A 65 -12.35 -8.70 41.77
CA ASP A 65 -12.32 -7.25 41.92
C ASP A 65 -11.92 -6.56 40.61
N ASP A 66 -10.93 -7.10 39.89
CA ASP A 66 -10.55 -6.62 38.56
C ASP A 66 -11.68 -6.78 37.53
N LEU A 67 -12.42 -7.92 37.61
CA LEU A 67 -13.58 -8.12 36.75
C LEU A 67 -14.66 -7.06 37.01
N LYS A 68 -14.99 -6.77 38.27
CA LYS A 68 -16.02 -5.80 38.63
C LYS A 68 -15.61 -4.35 38.36
N ASN A 69 -14.42 -3.97 38.80
CA ASN A 69 -14.01 -2.58 38.87
C ASN A 69 -13.18 -2.13 37.66
N LYS A 70 -12.65 -3.09 36.83
CA LYS A 70 -11.87 -2.78 35.65
C LYS A 70 -12.51 -3.35 34.39
N TRP A 71 -12.84 -4.66 34.31
CA TRP A 71 -13.33 -5.26 33.08
C TRP A 71 -14.81 -4.88 32.76
N LEU A 72 -15.69 -4.91 33.72
CA LEU A 72 -17.10 -4.52 33.59
C LEU A 72 -17.31 -3.00 33.62
N PHE A 73 -16.33 -2.24 34.10
CA PHE A 73 -16.42 -0.78 34.14
C PHE A 73 -16.01 -0.17 32.80
N VAL A 74 -16.99 0.05 31.95
CA VAL A 74 -16.80 0.48 30.54
C VAL A 74 -16.23 1.88 30.48
N ALA A 75 -15.33 2.12 29.49
CA ALA A 75 -14.59 3.36 29.25
C ALA A 75 -13.63 3.79 30.38
N TYR A 76 -13.49 2.95 31.42
CA TYR A 76 -12.45 3.13 32.45
C TYR A 76 -11.18 2.36 32.06
N SER A 77 -10.03 3.01 32.25
CA SER A 77 -8.70 2.40 32.07
C SER A 77 -7.79 2.79 33.22
N ALA A 78 -7.51 1.83 34.10
CA ALA A 78 -6.54 2.00 35.18
C ALA A 78 -5.11 2.31 34.71
N LYS A 79 -4.84 2.08 33.41
CA LYS A 79 -3.57 2.41 32.76
C LYS A 79 -3.40 3.92 32.52
N SER A 80 -4.52 4.66 32.35
CA SER A 80 -4.48 6.09 32.06
C SER A 80 -4.47 6.97 33.31
N ASP A 81 -4.96 6.49 34.42
CA ASP A 81 -5.03 7.25 35.68
C ASP A 81 -3.93 6.88 36.70
N GLY A 82 -3.04 5.94 36.31
CA GLY A 82 -1.92 5.51 37.15
C GLY A 82 -2.29 4.59 38.33
N THR A 83 -3.54 4.08 38.37
CA THR A 83 -3.99 3.18 39.45
C THR A 83 -3.63 1.71 39.22
N GLU A 84 -2.96 1.38 38.09
CA GLU A 84 -2.43 0.04 37.86
C GLU A 84 -1.28 -0.26 38.80
N ASP A 85 -1.20 -1.51 39.25
CA ASP A 85 -0.26 -1.96 40.30
C ASP A 85 1.22 -1.73 39.88
N GLU A 86 1.86 -0.70 40.51
CA GLU A 86 3.27 -0.37 40.30
C GLU A 86 4.22 -1.52 40.72
N SER A 87 3.80 -2.40 41.67
CA SER A 87 4.61 -3.54 42.10
C SER A 87 4.81 -4.57 40.97
N TYR A 88 3.87 -4.66 40.07
CA TYR A 88 3.93 -5.55 38.92
C TYR A 88 4.79 -4.96 37.80
N ARG A 89 4.72 -3.61 37.60
CA ARG A 89 5.59 -2.86 36.68
C ARG A 89 7.07 -3.02 36.99
N GLY A 90 7.43 -3.00 38.25
CA GLY A 90 8.82 -3.12 38.70
C GLY A 90 9.47 -4.49 38.45
N LYS A 91 8.68 -5.52 38.13
CA LYS A 91 9.18 -6.88 37.84
C LYS A 91 9.41 -7.16 36.37
N ILE A 92 8.72 -6.45 35.51
CA ILE A 92 8.77 -6.65 34.04
C ILE A 92 8.87 -5.28 33.38
N ASN A 93 9.94 -5.03 32.65
CA ASN A 93 10.22 -3.75 32.01
C ASN A 93 9.40 -3.58 30.72
N ARG A 94 8.06 -3.61 30.84
CA ARG A 94 7.13 -3.40 29.72
C ARG A 94 6.29 -2.15 29.92
N ARG A 95 6.16 -1.35 28.86
CA ARG A 95 5.23 -0.21 28.79
C ARG A 95 3.89 -0.63 28.22
N PHE A 96 2.80 0.03 28.61
CA PHE A 96 1.47 -0.31 28.12
C PHE A 96 1.27 0.04 26.63
N ALA A 97 0.71 -0.89 25.88
CA ALA A 97 0.34 -0.71 24.47
C ALA A 97 -1.03 -0.01 24.31
N GLY A 98 -2.01 -0.31 25.16
CA GLY A 98 -3.38 0.20 25.13
C GLY A 98 -3.69 1.20 26.24
N ALA A 99 -4.61 2.18 25.95
CA ALA A 99 -5.00 3.22 26.89
C ALA A 99 -6.51 3.48 27.01
N LYS A 100 -7.34 2.99 26.08
CA LYS A 100 -8.72 3.49 25.87
C LYS A 100 -9.79 2.90 26.79
N GLY A 101 -9.60 1.72 27.36
CA GLY A 101 -10.60 1.04 28.19
C GLY A 101 -11.86 0.55 27.46
N ILE A 102 -11.91 0.62 26.13
CA ILE A 102 -13.03 0.19 25.30
C ILE A 102 -12.78 -1.12 24.53
N GLY A 103 -11.53 -1.59 24.48
CA GLY A 103 -11.10 -2.78 23.73
C GLY A 103 -11.88 -4.07 24.12
N ARG A 104 -12.42 -4.14 25.38
CA ARG A 104 -13.27 -5.26 25.82
C ARG A 104 -14.58 -5.38 25.07
N LEU A 105 -15.11 -4.30 24.52
CA LEU A 105 -16.31 -4.30 23.67
C LEU A 105 -16.03 -4.79 22.24
N SER A 106 -14.75 -4.96 21.86
CA SER A 106 -14.38 -5.61 20.60
C SER A 106 -14.84 -7.07 20.53
N CYS A 107 -15.06 -7.69 21.70
CA CYS A 107 -15.61 -9.04 21.80
C CYS A 107 -16.98 -9.19 21.11
N ASP A 108 -17.85 -8.16 21.17
CA ASP A 108 -19.13 -8.16 20.47
C ASP A 108 -18.99 -8.17 18.93
N ARG A 109 -17.89 -7.66 18.40
CA ARG A 109 -17.62 -7.71 16.95
C ARG A 109 -17.33 -9.12 16.47
N LEU A 110 -16.77 -9.97 17.33
CA LEU A 110 -16.35 -11.33 16.98
C LEU A 110 -17.49 -12.33 17.05
N ALA A 111 -18.28 -12.32 18.14
CA ALA A 111 -19.29 -13.33 18.37
C ALA A 111 -20.47 -12.81 19.19
N ARG A 112 -21.54 -13.59 19.19
CA ARG A 112 -22.73 -13.32 20.00
C ARG A 112 -22.51 -13.68 21.46
N TYR A 113 -21.80 -14.76 21.74
CA TYR A 113 -21.54 -15.24 23.09
C TYR A 113 -20.06 -15.18 23.40
N LEU A 114 -19.73 -14.70 24.61
CA LEU A 114 -18.40 -14.71 25.17
C LEU A 114 -18.42 -15.49 26.48
N LYS A 115 -17.57 -16.51 26.60
CA LYS A 115 -17.17 -17.10 27.87
C LYS A 115 -15.75 -16.65 28.16
N LEU A 116 -15.58 -15.88 29.22
CA LEU A 116 -14.29 -15.46 29.71
C LEU A 116 -13.95 -16.27 30.96
N GLU A 117 -12.80 -16.95 30.95
CA GLU A 117 -12.25 -17.70 32.06
C GLU A 117 -10.90 -17.06 32.45
N THR A 118 -10.74 -16.66 33.69
CA THR A 118 -9.51 -15.96 34.08
C THR A 118 -9.10 -16.34 35.50
N LYS A 119 -7.81 -16.29 35.75
CA LYS A 119 -7.24 -16.56 37.09
C LYS A 119 -6.03 -15.65 37.32
N SER A 120 -6.07 -14.89 38.40
CA SER A 120 -4.93 -14.16 38.94
C SER A 120 -4.06 -15.03 39.83
N ALA A 121 -2.88 -14.55 40.21
CA ALA A 121 -1.95 -15.25 41.12
C ALA A 121 -2.59 -15.58 42.45
N GLU A 122 -3.46 -14.69 42.94
CA GLU A 122 -4.20 -14.85 44.16
C GLU A 122 -5.68 -15.08 43.89
N GLY A 123 -6.29 -16.08 44.52
CA GLY A 123 -7.71 -16.40 44.37
C GLY A 123 -8.04 -17.60 43.50
N PHE A 124 -9.33 -17.79 43.26
CA PHE A 124 -9.89 -18.87 42.46
C PHE A 124 -10.10 -18.40 41.01
N PRO A 125 -10.20 -19.35 40.06
CA PRO A 125 -10.59 -19.00 38.70
C PRO A 125 -12.01 -18.44 38.67
N GLU A 126 -12.20 -17.38 37.89
CA GLU A 126 -13.46 -16.69 37.67
C GLU A 126 -13.93 -16.92 36.22
N ILE A 127 -15.23 -17.17 36.08
CA ILE A 127 -15.90 -17.35 34.80
C ILE A 127 -16.95 -16.25 34.62
N LEU A 128 -16.91 -15.58 33.46
CA LEU A 128 -17.91 -14.59 33.08
C LEU A 128 -18.54 -15.01 31.75
N ASN A 129 -19.86 -15.12 31.70
CA ASN A 129 -20.59 -15.42 30.47
C ASN A 129 -21.39 -14.18 30.06
N VAL A 130 -21.18 -13.74 28.81
CA VAL A 130 -21.81 -12.55 28.22
C VAL A 130 -22.62 -12.97 26.99
N ASP A 131 -23.93 -12.70 26.98
CA ASP A 131 -24.75 -12.72 25.78
C ASP A 131 -24.98 -11.28 25.30
N TRP A 132 -24.29 -10.91 24.22
CA TRP A 132 -24.39 -9.57 23.64
C TRP A 132 -25.79 -9.23 23.14
N LYS A 133 -26.64 -10.24 22.85
CA LYS A 133 -28.03 -10.04 22.43
C LYS A 133 -28.87 -9.42 23.55
N ALA A 134 -28.54 -9.69 24.81
CA ALA A 134 -29.26 -9.11 25.96
C ALA A 134 -29.22 -7.57 25.94
N PHE A 135 -28.14 -6.98 25.36
CA PHE A 135 -28.04 -5.53 25.16
C PHE A 135 -28.85 -5.04 23.96
N GLU A 136 -29.19 -5.91 23.00
CA GLU A 136 -29.90 -5.57 21.75
C GLU A 136 -31.42 -5.70 21.88
N GLU A 137 -31.91 -6.50 22.82
CA GLU A 137 -33.33 -6.82 22.97
C GLU A 137 -34.19 -5.65 23.45
N ASN A 138 -33.62 -4.70 24.17
CA ASN A 138 -34.31 -3.51 24.64
C ASN A 138 -33.38 -2.29 24.68
N GLN A 139 -33.42 -1.50 23.62
CA GLN A 139 -32.62 -0.27 23.47
C GLN A 139 -33.00 0.84 24.49
N GLN A 140 -34.13 0.73 25.15
CA GLN A 140 -34.57 1.70 26.16
C GLN A 140 -34.03 1.36 27.57
N LYS A 141 -33.47 0.17 27.80
CA LYS A 141 -32.80 -0.16 29.04
C LYS A 141 -31.54 0.68 29.23
N GLU A 142 -31.26 1.01 30.47
CA GLU A 142 -29.97 1.58 30.83
C GLU A 142 -28.86 0.51 30.71
N PHE A 143 -27.64 0.94 30.38
CA PHE A 143 -26.53 0.02 30.13
C PHE A 143 -26.18 -0.83 31.36
N ASP A 144 -26.32 -0.28 32.56
CA ASP A 144 -26.08 -0.93 33.86
C ASP A 144 -27.18 -1.88 34.32
N GLU A 145 -28.37 -1.86 33.65
CA GLU A 145 -29.45 -2.80 33.91
C GLU A 145 -29.23 -4.17 33.21
N VAL A 146 -28.22 -4.28 32.34
CA VAL A 146 -27.94 -5.55 31.67
C VAL A 146 -26.94 -6.37 32.48
N SER A 147 -27.42 -7.45 33.10
CA SER A 147 -26.58 -8.32 33.92
C SER A 147 -25.85 -9.36 33.06
N VAL A 148 -24.64 -9.73 33.48
CA VAL A 148 -23.85 -10.83 32.94
C VAL A 148 -23.76 -11.95 34.00
N GLN A 149 -23.61 -13.20 33.55
CA GLN A 149 -23.50 -14.32 34.45
C GLN A 149 -22.06 -14.50 34.94
N HIS A 150 -21.86 -14.66 36.22
CA HIS A 150 -20.57 -14.88 36.84
C HIS A 150 -20.56 -16.14 37.74
N GLU A 151 -19.46 -16.86 37.68
CA GLU A 151 -19.22 -18.05 38.53
C GLU A 151 -17.75 -18.11 38.97
N THR A 152 -17.51 -18.43 40.19
CA THR A 152 -16.18 -18.76 40.76
C THR A 152 -16.03 -20.28 40.82
N VAL A 153 -14.98 -20.83 40.16
CA VAL A 153 -14.76 -22.28 40.09
C VAL A 153 -13.49 -22.72 40.85
N LYS A 154 -13.40 -24.02 41.18
CA LYS A 154 -12.21 -24.56 41.86
C LYS A 154 -11.16 -25.12 40.92
N THR A 155 -11.57 -25.51 39.70
CA THR A 155 -10.68 -26.12 38.71
C THR A 155 -10.00 -25.04 37.90
N THR A 156 -8.68 -24.97 37.93
CA THR A 156 -7.91 -24.04 37.13
C THR A 156 -7.92 -24.44 35.66
N PRO A 157 -8.30 -23.55 34.73
CA PRO A 157 -8.14 -23.81 33.30
C PRO A 157 -6.66 -23.97 32.93
N GLN A 158 -6.40 -24.62 31.79
CA GLN A 158 -5.05 -24.70 31.24
C GLN A 158 -4.76 -23.44 30.42
N PHE A 159 -3.84 -22.62 30.91
CA PHE A 159 -3.36 -21.46 30.19
C PHE A 159 -2.15 -21.80 29.30
N PRO A 160 -1.87 -21.02 28.23
CA PRO A 160 -0.72 -21.19 27.36
C PRO A 160 0.60 -21.32 28.13
N GLY A 161 1.48 -22.22 27.65
CA GLY A 161 2.76 -22.47 28.29
C GLY A 161 2.67 -23.15 29.69
N GLY A 162 1.50 -23.68 30.07
CA GLY A 162 1.31 -24.39 31.35
C GLY A 162 1.37 -23.48 32.58
N ARG A 163 1.11 -22.17 32.44
CA ARG A 163 1.08 -21.22 33.57
C ARG A 163 -0.21 -21.37 34.38
N ASP A 164 -0.14 -20.99 35.67
CA ASP A 164 -1.27 -21.02 36.60
C ASP A 164 -2.16 -19.78 36.53
N THR A 165 -1.76 -18.76 35.82
CA THR A 165 -2.46 -17.49 35.59
C THR A 165 -2.66 -17.19 34.13
N GLY A 166 -3.72 -16.47 33.80
CA GLY A 166 -4.02 -16.08 32.43
C GLY A 166 -5.49 -15.75 32.20
N THR A 167 -5.85 -15.59 30.94
CA THR A 167 -7.22 -15.35 30.52
C THR A 167 -7.51 -16.17 29.25
N ILE A 168 -8.67 -16.85 29.23
CA ILE A 168 -9.20 -17.58 28.07
C ILE A 168 -10.52 -16.95 27.69
N MET A 169 -10.62 -16.46 26.48
CA MET A 169 -11.84 -15.92 25.88
C MET A 169 -12.34 -16.86 24.80
N THR A 170 -13.48 -17.51 25.04
CA THR A 170 -14.14 -18.39 24.08
C THR A 170 -15.31 -17.65 23.46
N PHE A 171 -15.24 -17.44 22.16
CA PHE A 171 -16.26 -16.81 21.34
C PHE A 171 -17.09 -17.88 20.64
N SER A 172 -18.40 -17.86 20.76
CA SER A 172 -19.32 -18.80 20.08
C SER A 172 -20.49 -18.05 19.45
N GLY A 173 -21.07 -18.64 18.38
CA GLY A 173 -22.01 -17.94 17.54
C GLY A 173 -21.32 -16.79 16.82
N LEU A 174 -20.28 -17.12 16.07
CA LEU A 174 -19.44 -16.16 15.38
C LEU A 174 -20.25 -15.27 14.43
N ARG A 175 -19.98 -13.99 14.43
CA ARG A 175 -20.63 -13.02 13.54
C ARG A 175 -20.04 -13.05 12.13
N THR A 176 -18.82 -13.57 11.97
CA THR A 176 -18.12 -13.76 10.71
C THR A 176 -17.48 -15.14 10.71
N HIS A 177 -17.69 -15.93 9.68
CA HIS A 177 -16.97 -17.18 9.52
C HIS A 177 -15.54 -16.90 9.12
N TRP A 178 -14.60 -17.63 9.75
CA TRP A 178 -13.18 -17.55 9.45
C TRP A 178 -12.80 -18.65 8.46
N ASN A 179 -12.68 -18.29 7.19
CA ASN A 179 -12.10 -19.16 6.18
C ASN A 179 -10.58 -19.02 6.16
N ARG A 180 -9.87 -19.85 5.38
CA ARG A 180 -8.43 -19.81 5.27
C ARG A 180 -7.89 -18.42 4.88
N GLU A 181 -8.53 -17.74 3.92
CA GLU A 181 -8.12 -16.41 3.46
C GLU A 181 -8.25 -15.37 4.58
N ASP A 182 -9.30 -15.45 5.38
CA ASP A 182 -9.52 -14.57 6.52
C ASP A 182 -8.45 -14.78 7.59
N ILE A 183 -8.08 -16.04 7.87
CA ILE A 183 -7.04 -16.37 8.85
C ILE A 183 -5.66 -15.91 8.35
N ILE A 184 -5.34 -16.09 7.07
CA ILE A 184 -4.11 -15.54 6.44
C ILE A 184 -4.10 -14.01 6.54
N SER A 185 -5.24 -13.36 6.30
CA SER A 185 -5.37 -11.90 6.45
C SER A 185 -5.13 -11.45 7.88
N LEU A 186 -5.67 -12.18 8.86
CA LEU A 186 -5.41 -11.92 10.28
C LEU A 186 -3.92 -12.14 10.62
N LYS A 187 -3.31 -13.26 10.17
CA LYS A 187 -1.89 -13.54 10.37
C LYS A 187 -1.03 -12.38 9.90
N LYS A 188 -1.27 -11.89 8.67
CA LYS A 188 -0.58 -10.72 8.12
C LYS A 188 -0.80 -9.44 8.93
N SER A 189 -1.98 -9.28 9.51
CA SER A 189 -2.27 -8.13 10.38
C SER A 189 -1.52 -8.23 11.71
N LEU A 190 -1.42 -9.42 12.28
CA LEU A 190 -0.65 -9.72 13.49
C LEU A 190 0.86 -9.57 13.24
N GLU A 191 1.37 -10.08 12.11
CA GLU A 191 2.77 -9.88 11.69
C GLU A 191 3.13 -8.39 11.66
N LYS A 192 2.25 -7.55 11.12
CA LYS A 192 2.43 -6.11 11.09
C LYS A 192 2.29 -5.43 12.45
N MET A 193 1.58 -6.05 13.39
CA MET A 193 1.41 -5.52 14.74
C MET A 193 2.67 -5.68 15.58
N ILE A 194 3.43 -6.76 15.36
CA ILE A 194 4.71 -7.00 15.99
C ILE A 194 5.75 -6.12 15.30
N ASN A 195 6.51 -5.34 16.06
CA ASN A 195 7.60 -4.55 15.51
C ASN A 195 8.70 -5.48 14.96
N PRO A 196 8.97 -5.52 13.63
CA PRO A 196 9.93 -6.46 13.06
C PRO A 196 11.39 -6.15 13.42
N PHE A 197 11.64 -5.04 14.08
CA PHE A 197 12.97 -4.56 14.43
C PHE A 197 13.21 -4.45 15.92
N SER A 198 12.20 -4.75 16.75
CA SER A 198 12.38 -4.83 18.19
C SER A 198 12.73 -6.26 18.60
N GLU A 199 13.67 -6.36 19.51
CA GLU A 199 13.98 -7.61 20.24
C GLU A 199 12.93 -7.83 21.34
N VAL A 200 11.63 -7.88 20.97
CA VAL A 200 10.60 -8.32 21.93
C VAL A 200 10.69 -9.85 22.01
N GLU A 201 11.73 -10.33 22.66
CA GLU A 201 12.00 -11.76 22.82
C GLU A 201 11.02 -12.49 23.72
N ASP A 202 10.12 -11.76 24.41
CA ASP A 202 9.31 -12.30 25.48
C ASP A 202 7.80 -12.38 25.20
N PHE A 203 7.35 -12.19 23.93
CA PHE A 203 5.94 -12.26 23.57
C PHE A 203 5.72 -13.02 22.26
N GLU A 204 5.04 -14.16 22.36
CA GLU A 204 4.75 -15.06 21.25
C GLU A 204 3.25 -15.09 20.94
N ILE A 205 2.89 -15.04 19.67
CA ILE A 205 1.52 -15.24 19.19
C ILE A 205 1.50 -16.51 18.34
N GLU A 206 0.64 -17.47 18.68
CA GLU A 206 0.47 -18.72 17.96
C GLU A 206 -0.95 -18.82 17.37
N LEU A 207 -1.06 -19.13 16.08
CA LEU A 207 -2.32 -19.44 15.41
C LEU A 207 -2.50 -20.94 15.32
N ILE A 208 -3.68 -21.42 15.71
CA ILE A 208 -4.06 -22.83 15.74
C ILE A 208 -5.36 -23.00 14.98
N ALA A 209 -5.29 -23.51 13.77
CA ALA A 209 -6.45 -23.83 12.93
C ALA A 209 -6.42 -25.32 12.55
N PRO A 210 -6.99 -26.20 13.37
CA PRO A 210 -6.89 -27.67 13.17
C PRO A 210 -7.39 -28.15 11.81
N LYS A 211 -8.39 -27.48 11.23
CA LYS A 211 -8.94 -27.83 9.91
C LYS A 211 -7.97 -27.53 8.75
N GLU A 212 -6.99 -26.66 8.96
CA GLU A 212 -6.06 -26.21 7.94
C GLU A 212 -4.70 -26.93 7.97
N ILE A 213 -4.49 -27.86 8.92
CA ILE A 213 -3.21 -28.55 9.10
C ILE A 213 -2.80 -29.34 7.84
N GLU A 214 -3.76 -30.04 7.21
CA GLU A 214 -3.47 -30.81 5.99
C GLU A 214 -3.11 -29.90 4.83
N THR A 215 -3.82 -28.78 4.68
CA THR A 215 -3.58 -27.79 3.61
C THR A 215 -2.23 -27.08 3.80
N ASP A 216 -1.81 -26.87 5.04
CA ASP A 216 -0.54 -26.24 5.36
C ASP A 216 0.69 -27.08 4.99
N GLN A 217 0.56 -28.42 4.89
CA GLN A 217 1.68 -29.31 4.52
C GLN A 217 2.19 -29.05 3.11
N ASP A 218 1.31 -28.67 2.19
CA ASP A 218 1.63 -28.38 0.79
C ASP A 218 1.74 -26.87 0.50
N ALA A 219 1.50 -26.01 1.49
CA ALA A 219 1.48 -24.57 1.33
C ALA A 219 2.91 -23.97 1.40
N LYS A 220 3.08 -22.82 0.75
CA LYS A 220 4.31 -22.05 0.94
C LYS A 220 4.30 -21.39 2.31
N GLU A 221 5.48 -21.10 2.85
CA GLU A 221 5.67 -20.49 4.16
C GLU A 221 4.75 -19.27 4.43
N HIS A 222 4.62 -18.36 3.45
CA HIS A 222 3.76 -17.18 3.56
C HIS A 222 2.26 -17.46 3.36
N GLU A 223 1.89 -18.68 3.03
CA GLU A 223 0.51 -19.16 2.84
C GLU A 223 0.06 -20.08 3.98
N THR A 224 0.97 -20.46 4.89
CA THR A 224 0.63 -21.29 6.05
C THR A 224 -0.19 -20.51 7.06
N VAL A 225 -1.16 -21.18 7.66
CA VAL A 225 -2.06 -20.61 8.67
C VAL A 225 -1.54 -20.88 10.08
N ASN A 226 -1.22 -22.16 10.37
CA ASN A 226 -0.81 -22.60 11.69
C ASN A 226 0.63 -22.18 12.03
N GLY A 227 0.89 -21.98 13.31
CA GLY A 227 2.21 -21.73 13.85
C GLY A 227 2.39 -20.33 14.46
N ILE A 228 3.63 -20.05 14.82
CA ILE A 228 4.03 -18.78 15.44
C ILE A 228 3.96 -17.67 14.39
N VAL A 229 3.48 -16.51 14.80
CA VAL A 229 3.40 -15.30 13.97
C VAL A 229 4.75 -14.59 14.05
N GLU A 230 5.54 -14.70 12.98
CA GLU A 230 6.84 -14.06 12.85
C GLU A 230 6.84 -13.01 11.75
N ASN A 231 7.58 -11.94 11.94
CA ASN A 231 7.78 -10.92 10.92
C ASN A 231 9.25 -10.85 10.51
N THR A 232 9.60 -11.54 9.44
CA THR A 232 10.98 -11.63 8.92
C THR A 232 11.37 -10.52 7.96
N ILE A 233 10.57 -9.45 7.88
CA ILE A 233 10.75 -8.37 6.90
C ILE A 233 12.08 -7.62 7.10
N SER A 234 12.57 -7.53 8.34
CA SER A 234 13.84 -6.89 8.66
C SER A 234 15.01 -7.52 7.93
N ASP A 235 15.04 -8.86 7.83
CA ASP A 235 16.11 -9.62 7.18
C ASP A 235 16.14 -9.40 5.67
N VAL A 236 14.97 -9.09 5.08
CA VAL A 236 14.87 -8.79 3.65
C VAL A 236 15.40 -7.39 3.33
N LEU A 237 15.23 -6.44 4.25
CA LEU A 237 15.55 -5.03 4.00
C LEU A 237 16.99 -4.66 4.40
N ARG A 238 17.50 -5.16 5.52
CA ARG A 238 18.85 -4.81 6.03
C ARG A 238 20.00 -5.17 5.10
N ILE A 239 19.85 -6.21 4.27
CA ILE A 239 20.97 -6.72 3.47
C ILE A 239 21.15 -5.96 2.15
N LYS A 240 20.09 -5.38 1.55
CA LYS A 240 20.11 -4.92 0.14
C LYS A 240 19.47 -3.57 -0.12
N THR A 241 19.31 -2.74 0.88
CA THR A 241 18.66 -1.43 0.72
C THR A 241 19.51 -0.30 1.30
N THR A 242 19.27 0.90 0.78
CA THR A 242 19.71 2.12 1.43
C THR A 242 18.80 2.40 2.61
N GLN A 243 19.36 2.61 3.78
CA GLN A 243 18.60 2.83 5.02
C GLN A 243 19.15 3.99 5.82
N ILE A 244 18.28 4.65 6.55
CA ILE A 244 18.63 5.59 7.60
C ILE A 244 18.02 5.12 8.91
N GLU A 245 18.83 5.04 9.94
CA GLU A 245 18.40 4.78 11.31
C GLU A 245 18.71 5.99 12.16
N VAL A 246 17.70 6.47 12.89
CA VAL A 246 17.84 7.59 13.80
C VAL A 246 17.33 7.15 15.18
N ARG A 247 18.24 7.18 16.13
CA ARG A 247 17.94 6.93 17.54
C ARG A 247 17.93 8.24 18.31
N LEU A 248 16.81 8.55 18.91
CA LEU A 248 16.63 9.68 19.79
C LEU A 248 16.60 9.17 21.23
N THR A 249 17.44 9.75 22.05
CA THR A 249 17.45 9.59 23.51
C THR A 249 17.14 10.94 24.15
N LYS A 250 17.03 10.98 25.46
CA LYS A 250 16.75 12.22 26.21
C LYS A 250 17.68 13.38 25.83
N ASP A 251 18.96 13.08 25.61
CA ASP A 251 20.01 14.12 25.44
C ASP A 251 20.50 14.23 23.99
N VAL A 252 20.49 13.13 23.23
CA VAL A 252 21.21 13.01 21.96
C VAL A 252 20.36 12.31 20.91
N LEU A 253 20.51 12.77 19.70
CA LEU A 253 19.97 12.19 18.49
C LEU A 253 21.12 11.69 17.61
N THR A 254 21.22 10.37 17.44
CA THR A 254 22.21 9.71 16.61
C THR A 254 21.58 9.28 15.29
N THR A 255 22.18 9.66 14.17
CA THR A 255 21.73 9.30 12.83
C THR A 255 22.80 8.49 12.13
N THR A 256 22.47 7.30 11.66
CA THR A 256 23.32 6.44 10.83
C THR A 256 22.64 6.22 9.48
N LEU A 257 23.32 6.58 8.40
CA LEU A 257 22.90 6.27 7.05
C LEU A 257 23.80 5.19 6.47
N SER A 258 23.18 4.11 5.99
CA SER A 258 23.88 2.99 5.35
C SER A 258 23.30 2.73 3.96
N ASP A 259 24.16 2.35 3.03
CA ASP A 259 23.74 1.95 1.69
C ASP A 259 24.19 0.52 1.41
N ARG A 260 23.24 -0.39 1.23
CA ARG A 260 23.47 -1.82 0.95
C ARG A 260 24.47 -2.47 1.91
N GLY A 261 24.37 -2.11 3.19
CA GLY A 261 25.21 -2.65 4.26
C GLY A 261 26.51 -1.89 4.53
N VAL A 262 26.84 -0.85 3.75
CA VAL A 262 27.99 0.01 3.99
C VAL A 262 27.53 1.30 4.67
N VAL A 263 28.14 1.65 5.82
CA VAL A 263 27.83 2.91 6.51
C VAL A 263 28.40 4.07 5.71
N MET A 264 27.54 4.97 5.28
CA MET A 264 27.90 6.16 4.51
C MET A 264 28.29 7.33 5.43
N TYR A 265 27.49 7.57 6.46
CA TYR A 265 27.82 8.55 7.51
C TYR A 265 27.09 8.24 8.83
N GLU A 266 27.69 8.73 9.90
CA GLU A 266 27.09 8.76 11.24
C GLU A 266 27.29 10.14 11.85
N ILE A 267 26.20 10.71 12.38
CA ILE A 267 26.20 12.04 12.99
C ILE A 267 25.46 12.01 14.33
N GLU A 268 25.88 12.88 15.21
CA GLU A 268 25.21 13.18 16.48
C GLU A 268 24.82 14.65 16.56
N GLU A 269 23.67 14.89 17.21
CA GLU A 269 23.16 16.23 17.51
C GLU A 269 22.38 16.21 18.84
N PRO A 270 22.30 17.34 19.56
CA PRO A 270 21.55 17.40 20.80
C PRO A 270 20.05 17.23 20.54
N ASN A 271 19.36 16.53 21.45
CA ASN A 271 17.90 16.47 21.40
C ASN A 271 17.31 17.86 21.74
N THR A 272 16.55 18.41 20.82
CA THR A 272 15.86 19.71 20.98
C THR A 272 14.34 19.54 21.16
N TYR A 273 13.83 18.31 21.18
CA TYR A 273 12.42 18.01 21.41
C TYR A 273 12.12 17.98 22.91
N GLN A 274 10.94 18.46 23.28
CA GLN A 274 10.52 18.56 24.67
C GLN A 274 9.70 17.34 25.11
N TYR A 275 8.99 16.72 24.18
CA TYR A 275 8.05 15.62 24.43
C TYR A 275 8.57 14.28 23.90
N LEU A 276 9.66 14.26 23.17
CA LEU A 276 10.29 13.04 22.65
C LEU A 276 11.59 12.78 23.44
N GLU A 277 11.58 11.78 24.31
CA GLU A 277 12.75 11.38 25.10
C GLU A 277 13.33 10.03 24.65
N ASP A 278 12.51 9.17 24.01
CA ASP A 278 12.93 7.86 23.52
C ASP A 278 12.14 7.51 22.25
N ALA A 279 12.80 7.62 21.10
CA ALA A 279 12.18 7.31 19.83
C ALA A 279 13.22 6.81 18.82
N ASN A 280 12.80 5.90 17.94
CA ASN A 280 13.63 5.38 16.87
C ASN A 280 12.91 5.50 15.54
N ILE A 281 13.63 5.87 14.48
CA ILE A 281 13.13 5.85 13.11
C ILE A 281 14.08 5.02 12.27
N GLY A 282 13.53 4.00 11.61
CA GLY A 282 14.23 3.26 10.56
C GLY A 282 13.48 3.40 9.24
N LEU A 283 14.09 4.05 8.24
CA LEU A 283 13.54 4.19 6.91
C LEU A 283 14.43 3.50 5.88
N PHE A 284 13.80 2.75 5.00
CA PHE A 284 14.43 1.96 3.95
C PHE A 284 13.96 2.47 2.59
N TYR A 285 14.91 2.81 1.73
CA TYR A 285 14.61 3.14 0.35
C TYR A 285 14.46 1.86 -0.47
N MET A 286 13.32 1.72 -1.13
CA MET A 286 12.95 0.55 -1.92
C MET A 286 13.29 0.76 -3.40
N ASN A 287 14.50 0.44 -3.82
CA ASN A 287 14.85 0.39 -5.24
C ASN A 287 14.16 -0.80 -5.94
N HIS A 288 14.36 -0.96 -7.25
CA HIS A 288 13.70 -2.01 -8.03
C HIS A 288 14.12 -3.42 -7.56
N ALA A 289 15.39 -3.66 -7.27
CA ALA A 289 15.88 -4.94 -6.77
C ALA A 289 15.26 -5.28 -5.41
N ALA A 290 15.19 -4.32 -4.49
CA ALA A 290 14.57 -4.48 -3.18
C ALA A 290 13.07 -4.80 -3.31
N LYS A 291 12.33 -4.08 -4.18
CA LYS A 291 10.90 -4.36 -4.45
C LYS A 291 10.68 -5.77 -5.00
N THR A 292 11.54 -6.21 -5.90
CA THR A 292 11.47 -7.54 -6.50
C THR A 292 11.76 -8.65 -5.48
N ASN A 293 12.82 -8.49 -4.69
CA ASN A 293 13.19 -9.43 -3.64
C ASN A 293 12.11 -9.53 -2.55
N PHE A 294 11.56 -8.37 -2.14
CA PHE A 294 10.45 -8.32 -1.20
C PHE A 294 9.24 -9.09 -1.73
N THR A 295 8.81 -8.81 -2.96
CA THR A 295 7.66 -9.48 -3.57
C THR A 295 7.86 -10.98 -3.68
N LYS A 296 9.08 -11.42 -4.02
CA LYS A 296 9.42 -12.85 -4.13
C LYS A 296 9.33 -13.58 -2.79
N ARG A 297 9.76 -12.94 -1.69
CA ARG A 297 9.76 -13.56 -0.35
C ARG A 297 8.41 -13.46 0.35
N MET A 298 7.77 -12.29 0.28
CA MET A 298 6.54 -12.00 1.02
C MET A 298 5.25 -12.37 0.25
N GLY A 299 5.36 -12.75 -1.03
CA GLY A 299 4.19 -13.04 -1.88
C GLY A 299 3.30 -11.84 -2.19
N ILE A 300 3.67 -10.64 -1.72
CA ILE A 300 2.91 -9.40 -1.88
C ILE A 300 3.84 -8.24 -2.26
N GLN A 301 3.35 -7.31 -3.07
CA GLN A 301 4.12 -6.11 -3.42
C GLN A 301 4.31 -5.20 -2.20
N PRO A 302 5.49 -4.56 -2.01
CA PRO A 302 5.77 -3.67 -0.88
C PRO A 302 4.70 -2.61 -0.69
N VAL A 303 4.26 -1.96 -1.77
CA VAL A 303 3.24 -0.91 -1.74
C VAL A 303 1.89 -1.39 -1.18
N ARG A 304 1.54 -2.66 -1.36
CA ARG A 304 0.32 -3.26 -0.80
C ARG A 304 0.51 -3.76 0.63
N TYR A 305 1.73 -4.09 1.00
CA TYR A 305 2.05 -4.47 2.37
C TYR A 305 1.95 -3.28 3.33
N GLY A 306 2.41 -2.12 2.88
CA GLY A 306 2.40 -0.88 3.63
C GLY A 306 3.64 -0.02 3.35
N ASN A 307 3.77 1.10 4.05
CA ASN A 307 4.90 2.02 3.89
C ASN A 307 5.64 2.26 5.22
N VAL A 308 5.37 3.32 5.96
CA VAL A 308 6.05 3.63 7.23
C VAL A 308 5.10 3.47 8.40
N PHE A 309 5.34 2.45 9.20
CA PHE A 309 4.53 2.09 10.35
C PHE A 309 4.89 2.93 11.56
N LEU A 310 3.90 3.24 12.39
CA LEU A 310 4.10 3.85 13.69
C LEU A 310 3.85 2.82 14.79
N PHE A 311 4.82 2.70 15.69
CA PHE A 311 4.71 1.86 16.88
C PHE A 311 4.83 2.74 18.14
N ARG A 312 4.00 2.45 19.12
CA ARG A 312 4.09 3.02 20.45
C ARG A 312 4.23 1.87 21.45
N ASN A 313 5.30 1.90 22.25
CA ASN A 313 5.58 0.89 23.25
C ASN A 313 5.56 -0.54 22.65
N GLY A 314 6.15 -0.71 21.47
CA GLY A 314 6.25 -1.97 20.74
C GLY A 314 5.03 -2.34 19.89
N PHE A 315 3.91 -1.63 19.99
CA PHE A 315 2.67 -1.92 19.26
C PHE A 315 2.33 -0.88 18.21
N ARG A 316 1.85 -1.39 17.09
CA ARG A 316 1.45 -0.58 15.96
C ARG A 316 0.24 0.30 16.25
N ILE A 317 0.29 1.54 15.80
CA ILE A 317 -0.84 2.48 15.76
C ILE A 317 -1.39 2.55 14.34
N LEU A 318 -2.66 2.20 14.16
CA LEU A 318 -3.36 2.33 12.90
C LEU A 318 -3.85 3.78 12.70
N PRO A 319 -3.94 4.30 11.44
CA PRO A 319 -3.70 3.62 10.16
C PRO A 319 -2.27 3.79 9.62
N TYR A 320 -1.33 4.33 10.42
CA TYR A 320 0.01 4.66 9.95
C TYR A 320 0.65 3.50 9.17
N GLY A 321 1.07 3.82 7.94
CA GLY A 321 1.72 2.88 7.05
C GLY A 321 0.78 1.93 6.30
N GLU A 322 -0.53 2.06 6.42
CA GLU A 322 -1.45 1.33 5.53
C GLU A 322 -1.35 1.84 4.09
N TYR A 323 -1.88 1.04 3.15
CA TYR A 323 -1.75 1.30 1.71
C TYR A 323 -2.24 2.69 1.29
N ASP A 324 -3.36 3.14 1.84
CA ASP A 324 -3.99 4.43 1.50
C ASP A 324 -3.66 5.55 2.51
N ASP A 325 -2.80 5.27 3.49
CA ASP A 325 -2.42 6.24 4.51
C ASP A 325 -1.30 7.17 4.01
N ASP A 326 -1.51 8.48 4.18
CA ASP A 326 -0.50 9.53 3.97
C ASP A 326 -0.36 10.44 5.21
N SER A 327 -0.54 9.90 6.42
CA SER A 327 -0.42 10.63 7.68
C SER A 327 0.96 11.28 7.85
N TRP A 328 1.99 10.71 7.23
CA TRP A 328 3.33 11.27 7.17
C TRP A 328 3.50 12.39 6.11
N GLY A 329 2.51 12.62 5.23
CA GLY A 329 2.55 13.65 4.18
C GLY A 329 3.51 13.34 3.02
N LEU A 330 3.91 12.08 2.85
CA LEU A 330 4.90 11.65 1.85
C LEU A 330 4.38 11.78 0.42
N ASN A 331 3.14 11.38 0.15
CA ASN A 331 2.54 11.48 -1.18
C ASN A 331 2.26 12.92 -1.56
N ARG A 332 1.79 13.73 -0.61
CA ARG A 332 1.62 15.18 -0.82
C ARG A 332 2.93 15.85 -1.20
N ARG A 333 4.07 15.41 -0.62
CA ARG A 333 5.40 15.90 -0.97
C ARG A 333 5.83 15.40 -2.35
N ALA A 334 5.64 14.11 -2.66
CA ALA A 334 6.03 13.51 -3.93
C ALA A 334 5.29 14.14 -5.14
N GLN A 335 4.06 14.61 -4.95
CA GLN A 335 3.27 15.31 -5.98
C GLN A 335 3.87 16.68 -6.39
N GLN A 336 4.77 17.26 -5.60
CA GLN A 336 5.40 18.54 -5.89
C GLN A 336 6.46 18.48 -7.00
N GLY A 337 6.89 17.28 -7.44
CA GLY A 337 7.83 17.13 -8.54
C GLY A 337 8.19 15.69 -8.85
N TYR A 338 8.19 15.34 -10.14
CA TYR A 338 8.57 14.01 -10.61
C TYR A 338 10.05 13.71 -10.34
N ASN A 339 10.37 12.56 -9.74
CA ASN A 339 11.73 12.11 -9.38
C ASN A 339 12.54 13.10 -8.52
N ARG A 340 11.88 13.95 -7.75
CA ARG A 340 12.54 14.91 -6.84
C ARG A 340 12.38 14.57 -5.37
N PHE A 341 11.38 13.75 -5.05
CA PHE A 341 10.99 13.44 -3.68
C PHE A 341 10.67 11.96 -3.53
N LEU A 342 10.98 11.42 -2.36
CA LEU A 342 10.62 10.05 -1.99
C LEU A 342 9.20 10.03 -1.44
N GLY A 343 8.33 9.26 -2.10
CA GLY A 343 6.95 9.03 -1.66
C GLY A 343 6.76 7.67 -0.98
N THR A 344 5.53 7.36 -0.59
CA THR A 344 5.17 6.07 0.05
C THR A 344 5.53 4.86 -0.79
N ARG A 345 5.60 4.98 -2.12
CA ARG A 345 5.96 3.88 -3.03
C ARG A 345 7.43 3.49 -3.00
N ASP A 346 8.28 4.40 -2.53
CA ASP A 346 9.74 4.25 -2.55
C ASP A 346 10.31 4.06 -1.16
N LEU A 347 9.46 4.07 -0.15
CA LEU A 347 9.84 3.96 1.24
C LEU A 347 9.14 2.79 1.92
N PHE A 348 9.88 2.13 2.78
CA PHE A 348 9.39 1.25 3.79
C PHE A 348 10.05 1.61 5.12
N GLY A 349 9.38 1.42 6.25
CA GLY A 349 10.04 1.72 7.50
C GLY A 349 9.13 1.71 8.72
N ARG A 350 9.72 2.20 9.81
CA ARG A 350 9.08 2.28 11.10
C ARG A 350 9.45 3.56 11.83
N VAL A 351 8.55 3.96 12.68
CA VAL A 351 8.76 4.97 13.71
C VAL A 351 8.34 4.34 15.03
N ASP A 352 9.26 4.25 15.97
CA ASP A 352 9.02 3.70 17.30
C ASP A 352 9.07 4.84 18.31
N VAL A 353 8.06 4.93 19.14
CA VAL A 353 8.01 5.88 20.25
C VAL A 353 7.79 5.11 21.54
N GLU A 354 8.68 5.33 22.49
CA GLU A 354 8.53 4.79 23.83
C GLU A 354 8.19 5.89 24.82
N THR A 355 7.05 5.75 25.48
CA THR A 355 6.58 6.75 26.45
C THR A 355 5.82 6.10 27.58
N ASP A 356 6.02 6.64 28.80
CA ASP A 356 5.19 6.31 29.96
C ASP A 356 3.94 7.18 30.03
N ASN A 357 3.93 8.33 29.34
CA ASN A 357 2.77 9.23 29.29
C ASN A 357 1.88 8.91 28.10
N VAL A 358 0.87 8.10 28.32
CA VAL A 358 -0.09 7.65 27.29
C VAL A 358 -0.85 8.80 26.62
N ASN A 359 -0.92 9.98 27.26
CA ASN A 359 -1.65 11.13 26.76
C ASN A 359 -0.89 11.89 25.66
N ASP A 360 0.44 11.77 25.59
CA ASP A 360 1.25 12.45 24.58
C ASP A 360 0.94 11.93 23.17
N PHE A 361 0.69 10.62 23.05
CA PHE A 361 0.38 9.93 21.78
C PHE A 361 -0.95 9.17 21.88
N LYS A 362 -2.01 9.90 22.27
CA LYS A 362 -3.34 9.31 22.42
C LYS A 362 -3.95 8.99 21.06
N GLU A 363 -4.37 7.74 20.90
CA GLU A 363 -5.05 7.29 19.68
C GLU A 363 -6.46 7.87 19.58
N VAL A 364 -6.86 8.28 18.39
CA VAL A 364 -8.25 8.65 18.09
C VAL A 364 -9.15 7.42 18.18
N SER A 365 -10.35 7.61 18.73
CA SER A 365 -11.36 6.54 18.86
C SER A 365 -12.35 6.51 17.68
N SER A 366 -12.02 7.15 16.54
CA SER A 366 -12.86 7.19 15.35
C SER A 366 -12.49 6.09 14.35
N ARG A 367 -13.34 5.90 13.31
CA ARG A 367 -13.12 4.95 12.22
C ARG A 367 -11.81 5.16 11.48
N ASP A 368 -11.35 6.40 11.38
CA ASP A 368 -10.15 6.77 10.63
C ASP A 368 -8.85 6.49 11.42
N GLY A 369 -8.95 6.20 12.73
CA GLY A 369 -7.78 5.91 13.57
C GLY A 369 -6.81 7.10 13.70
N GLY A 370 -5.53 6.77 13.99
CA GLY A 370 -4.46 7.76 14.09
C GLY A 370 -4.28 8.34 15.49
N LEU A 371 -3.43 9.35 15.59
CA LEU A 371 -3.14 10.06 16.84
C LEU A 371 -3.91 11.38 16.92
N ILE A 372 -4.28 11.77 18.12
CA ILE A 372 -4.79 13.12 18.40
C ILE A 372 -3.63 14.11 18.23
N GLU A 373 -3.90 15.25 17.61
CA GLU A 373 -2.93 16.33 17.48
C GLU A 373 -2.57 16.91 18.86
N THR A 374 -1.39 16.53 19.34
CA THR A 374 -0.78 17.02 20.58
C THR A 374 0.54 17.73 20.25
N PRO A 375 1.14 18.50 21.16
CA PRO A 375 2.50 19.01 20.96
C PRO A 375 3.51 17.90 20.71
N ALA A 376 3.41 16.76 21.40
CA ALA A 376 4.26 15.57 21.19
C ALA A 376 4.09 15.00 19.77
N TYR A 377 2.88 14.94 19.27
CA TYR A 377 2.61 14.51 17.90
C TYR A 377 3.26 15.43 16.86
N ASN A 378 3.21 16.75 17.05
CA ASN A 378 3.84 17.70 16.14
C ASN A 378 5.37 17.57 16.15
N GLU A 379 5.97 17.30 17.31
CA GLU A 379 7.39 17.00 17.41
C GLU A 379 7.74 15.69 16.68
N LEU A 380 6.91 14.66 16.80
CA LEU A 380 7.09 13.40 16.09
C LEU A 380 7.05 13.59 14.57
N LEU A 381 6.12 14.39 14.04
CA LEU A 381 6.08 14.73 12.61
C LEU A 381 7.32 15.52 12.18
N SER A 382 7.82 16.42 13.01
CA SER A 382 9.06 17.16 12.77
C SER A 382 10.28 16.23 12.74
N PHE A 383 10.37 15.33 13.71
CA PHE A 383 11.41 14.32 13.80
C PHE A 383 11.43 13.39 12.58
N PHE A 384 10.26 12.87 12.22
CA PHE A 384 10.08 12.07 11.01
C PHE A 384 10.48 12.83 9.75
N SER A 385 10.00 14.05 9.59
CA SER A 385 10.29 14.89 8.43
C SER A 385 11.79 15.20 8.29
N LYS A 386 12.50 15.43 9.40
CA LYS A 386 13.95 15.63 9.42
C LYS A 386 14.68 14.37 8.95
N THR A 387 14.30 13.21 9.48
CA THR A 387 14.89 11.91 9.11
C THR A 387 14.65 11.60 7.64
N HIS A 388 13.41 11.75 7.18
CA HIS A 388 13.04 11.52 5.78
C HIS A 388 13.84 12.42 4.82
N ARG A 389 13.99 13.70 5.13
CA ARG A 389 14.78 14.64 4.31
C ARG A 389 16.26 14.26 4.22
N ARG A 390 16.84 13.69 5.28
CA ARG A 390 18.22 13.19 5.27
C ARG A 390 18.38 12.00 4.34
N LEU A 391 17.47 11.03 4.40
CA LEU A 391 17.44 9.90 3.46
C LEU A 391 17.22 10.39 2.03
N GLU A 392 16.25 11.28 1.82
CA GLU A 392 15.92 11.85 0.52
C GLU A 392 17.13 12.60 -0.10
N ARG A 393 17.87 13.39 0.68
CA ARG A 393 19.09 14.05 0.21
C ARG A 393 20.13 13.07 -0.30
N TYR A 394 20.31 11.94 0.36
CA TYR A 394 21.24 10.92 -0.10
C TYR A 394 20.72 10.22 -1.36
N VAL A 395 19.48 9.73 -1.35
CA VAL A 395 18.93 8.98 -2.49
C VAL A 395 18.83 9.88 -3.73
N VAL A 396 18.21 11.04 -3.62
CA VAL A 396 18.00 11.95 -4.76
C VAL A 396 19.30 12.63 -5.17
N GLY A 397 20.10 13.08 -4.21
CA GLY A 397 21.36 13.79 -4.47
C GLY A 397 22.45 12.85 -4.96
N VAL A 398 22.76 11.79 -4.20
CA VAL A 398 23.91 10.92 -4.45
C VAL A 398 23.58 9.76 -5.37
N LEU A 399 22.53 8.98 -5.07
CA LEU A 399 22.19 7.78 -5.87
C LEU A 399 21.61 8.16 -7.24
N TRP A 400 20.76 9.18 -7.31
CA TRP A 400 20.21 9.65 -8.59
C TRP A 400 21.04 10.75 -9.24
N GLY A 401 22.02 11.30 -8.54
CA GLY A 401 22.95 12.30 -9.04
C GLY A 401 22.29 13.61 -9.47
N GLU A 402 21.13 13.97 -8.92
CA GLU A 402 20.37 15.15 -9.37
C GLU A 402 21.15 16.45 -9.16
N GLY A 403 21.89 16.54 -8.05
CA GLY A 403 22.70 17.73 -7.73
C GLY A 403 23.82 17.96 -8.74
N PHE A 404 24.52 16.89 -9.12
CA PHE A 404 25.61 16.93 -10.09
C PHE A 404 25.13 17.35 -11.49
N LEU A 405 24.00 16.82 -11.93
CA LEU A 405 23.44 17.14 -13.24
C LEU A 405 22.98 18.60 -13.38
N LYS A 406 22.58 19.25 -12.26
CA LYS A 406 22.16 20.65 -12.27
C LYS A 406 23.30 21.65 -12.32
N ARG A 407 24.57 21.20 -12.18
CA ARG A 407 25.75 22.10 -12.02
C ARG A 407 26.52 22.36 -13.29
N ASP A 408 26.06 21.89 -14.44
CA ASP A 408 26.78 22.07 -15.74
C ASP A 408 28.24 21.62 -15.72
N TYR A 409 28.58 20.57 -14.96
CA TYR A 409 29.95 20.04 -14.90
C TYR A 409 30.34 19.24 -16.15
N PHE A 410 29.37 18.92 -17.00
CA PHE A 410 29.61 18.15 -18.21
C PHE A 410 29.80 19.04 -19.42
N ARG A 411 30.79 18.68 -20.27
CA ARG A 411 31.07 19.39 -21.52
C ARG A 411 29.91 19.32 -22.53
N GLN A 412 29.11 18.27 -22.49
CA GLN A 412 28.00 18.07 -23.40
C GLN A 412 26.75 17.56 -22.62
N ALA A 413 25.59 18.13 -22.84
CA ALA A 413 24.35 17.74 -22.21
C ALA A 413 23.94 16.27 -22.53
N ALA A 414 24.25 15.79 -23.76
CA ALA A 414 24.00 14.40 -24.13
C ALA A 414 24.81 13.39 -23.30
N THR A 415 26.03 13.74 -22.95
CA THR A 415 26.91 12.92 -22.09
C THR A 415 26.38 12.88 -20.67
N ALA A 416 25.90 14.01 -20.15
CA ALA A 416 25.28 14.09 -18.83
C ALA A 416 24.03 13.19 -18.74
N GLU A 417 23.19 13.23 -19.77
CA GLU A 417 21.99 12.38 -19.81
C GLU A 417 22.31 10.89 -19.91
N LEU A 418 23.35 10.52 -20.66
CA LEU A 418 23.84 9.16 -20.75
C LEU A 418 24.33 8.64 -19.40
N ILE A 419 25.16 9.43 -18.70
CA ILE A 419 25.67 9.09 -17.37
C ILE A 419 24.54 8.97 -16.36
N ARG A 420 23.54 9.87 -16.43
CA ARG A 420 22.35 9.79 -15.59
C ARG A 420 21.59 8.47 -15.80
N LYS A 421 21.35 8.08 -17.05
CA LYS A 421 20.67 6.81 -17.35
C LYS A 421 21.48 5.62 -16.84
N GLN A 422 22.78 5.61 -17.05
CA GLN A 422 23.66 4.54 -16.56
C GLN A 422 23.65 4.46 -15.03
N LEU A 423 23.65 5.60 -14.33
CA LEU A 423 23.57 5.63 -12.88
C LEU A 423 22.23 5.12 -12.38
N GLN A 424 21.14 5.55 -12.98
CA GLN A 424 19.79 5.09 -12.61
C GLN A 424 19.58 3.60 -12.91
N GLU A 425 20.12 3.07 -14.00
CA GLU A 425 20.08 1.64 -14.32
C GLU A 425 20.93 0.81 -13.35
N ALA A 426 22.14 1.26 -13.06
CA ALA A 426 23.00 0.60 -12.10
C ALA A 426 22.43 0.62 -10.68
N GLU A 427 21.76 1.71 -10.29
CA GLU A 427 21.12 1.83 -8.99
C GLU A 427 19.93 0.86 -8.84
N LYS A 428 19.12 0.69 -9.90
CA LYS A 428 17.93 -0.16 -9.86
C LYS A 428 18.21 -1.60 -9.47
N ASP A 429 19.28 -2.18 -10.03
CA ASP A 429 19.57 -3.62 -9.96
C ASP A 429 20.83 -3.94 -9.12
N SER A 430 21.52 -2.94 -8.61
CA SER A 430 22.75 -3.14 -7.83
C SER A 430 22.45 -3.63 -6.42
N GLU A 431 23.10 -4.73 -6.05
CA GLU A 431 23.10 -5.30 -4.69
C GLU A 431 24.20 -4.73 -3.78
N THR A 432 25.16 -4.00 -4.37
CA THR A 432 26.28 -3.34 -3.69
C THR A 432 26.35 -1.86 -4.08
N PRO A 433 26.90 -0.98 -3.25
CA PRO A 433 27.05 0.43 -3.59
C PRO A 433 28.22 0.73 -4.57
N ASP A 434 28.84 -0.27 -5.20
CA ASP A 434 30.03 -0.13 -6.05
C ASP A 434 29.87 0.92 -7.16
N HIS A 435 28.66 1.09 -7.67
CA HIS A 435 28.37 2.06 -8.73
C HIS A 435 28.61 3.52 -8.29
N ILE A 436 28.36 3.84 -7.01
CA ILE A 436 28.61 5.21 -6.51
C ILE A 436 30.10 5.49 -6.33
N TYR A 437 30.93 4.50 -5.96
CA TYR A 437 32.39 4.65 -5.87
C TYR A 437 33.04 4.86 -7.24
N LYS A 438 32.45 4.28 -8.29
CA LYS A 438 32.90 4.38 -9.68
C LYS A 438 32.39 5.63 -10.39
N ASN A 439 31.34 6.28 -9.85
CA ASN A 439 30.72 7.44 -10.47
C ASN A 439 31.19 8.74 -9.79
N ILE A 440 31.93 9.54 -10.53
CA ILE A 440 32.49 10.79 -9.99
C ILE A 440 31.40 11.78 -9.56
N GLY A 441 30.25 11.82 -10.26
CA GLY A 441 29.15 12.69 -9.91
C GLY A 441 28.57 12.33 -8.55
N SER A 442 28.36 11.05 -8.27
CA SER A 442 27.89 10.56 -6.97
C SER A 442 28.87 10.89 -5.85
N ARG A 443 30.18 10.77 -6.12
CA ARG A 443 31.22 11.11 -5.15
C ARG A 443 31.23 12.61 -4.84
N VAL A 444 31.10 13.48 -5.85
CA VAL A 444 30.97 14.95 -5.66
C VAL A 444 29.70 15.27 -4.86
N ASP A 445 28.59 14.69 -5.20
CA ASP A 445 27.32 14.94 -4.49
C ASP A 445 27.37 14.44 -3.04
N PHE A 446 28.03 13.30 -2.78
CA PHE A 446 28.27 12.82 -1.42
C PHE A 446 29.13 13.79 -0.61
N LEU A 447 30.23 14.28 -1.16
CA LEU A 447 31.11 15.26 -0.51
C LEU A 447 30.36 16.56 -0.17
N GLN A 448 29.45 16.99 -1.04
CA GLN A 448 28.59 18.15 -0.79
C GLN A 448 27.52 17.88 0.28
N LEU A 449 27.01 16.66 0.33
CA LEU A 449 26.10 16.24 1.39
C LEU A 449 26.82 16.29 2.74
N VAL A 450 28.01 15.69 2.84
CA VAL A 450 28.82 15.72 4.07
C VAL A 450 29.12 17.18 4.48
N LYS A 451 29.51 18.04 3.52
CA LYS A 451 29.73 19.46 3.78
C LYS A 451 28.50 20.18 4.27
N SER A 452 27.32 19.85 3.74
CA SER A 452 26.07 20.44 4.24
C SER A 452 25.77 20.04 5.68
N LEU A 453 26.10 18.81 6.08
CA LEU A 453 25.98 18.33 7.46
C LEU A 453 26.94 19.02 8.42
N VAL A 454 28.20 19.24 8.00
CA VAL A 454 29.20 20.02 8.79
C VAL A 454 28.73 21.46 9.02
N ASN A 455 27.99 22.04 8.09
CA ASN A 455 27.51 23.41 8.19
C ASN A 455 26.14 23.53 8.92
N GLU A 456 25.53 22.44 9.31
CA GLU A 456 24.33 22.45 10.17
C GLU A 456 24.77 22.75 11.63
N ASP A 457 24.16 23.75 12.26
CA ASP A 457 24.43 24.08 13.64
C ASP A 457 24.15 22.88 14.56
N ASN A 458 25.06 22.62 15.50
CA ASN A 458 24.99 21.55 16.50
C ASN A 458 25.09 20.10 15.95
N VAL A 459 25.45 19.89 14.71
CA VAL A 459 25.72 18.55 14.16
C VAL A 459 27.18 18.19 14.31
N THR A 460 27.46 17.04 14.92
CA THR A 460 28.81 16.46 15.03
C THR A 460 28.89 15.22 14.14
N ILE A 461 29.80 15.22 13.18
CA ILE A 461 30.06 14.03 12.35
C ILE A 461 30.97 13.07 13.14
N LYS A 462 30.48 11.85 13.38
CA LYS A 462 31.24 10.76 14.02
C LYS A 462 31.98 9.92 12.96
N TYR A 463 31.34 9.70 11.85
CA TYR A 463 31.88 8.91 10.76
C TYR A 463 31.36 9.42 9.41
N TYR A 464 32.15 9.31 8.38
CA TYR A 464 31.73 9.37 6.98
C TYR A 464 32.66 8.51 6.13
N ASP A 465 32.17 7.99 5.00
CA ASP A 465 32.95 7.17 4.10
C ASP A 465 33.95 8.03 3.33
N SER A 466 35.19 8.03 3.81
CA SER A 466 36.32 8.79 3.22
C SER A 466 36.71 8.28 1.83
N ALA A 467 36.42 7.04 1.46
CA ALA A 467 36.71 6.52 0.12
C ALA A 467 35.83 7.19 -0.95
N LEU A 468 34.57 7.54 -0.60
CA LEU A 468 33.73 8.37 -1.47
C LEU A 468 34.21 9.83 -1.56
N ALA A 469 34.77 10.35 -0.50
CA ALA A 469 35.32 11.73 -0.47
C ALA A 469 36.64 11.89 -1.25
N ASN A 470 37.34 10.79 -1.47
CA ASN A 470 38.64 10.82 -2.19
C ASN A 470 38.44 10.85 -3.71
N ILE A 471 38.20 12.03 -4.26
CA ILE A 471 37.86 12.27 -5.68
C ILE A 471 39.07 12.13 -6.62
N VAL A 472 40.28 12.26 -6.11
CA VAL A 472 41.48 12.51 -6.90
C VAL A 472 42.09 11.29 -7.56
N SER A 473 41.65 10.08 -7.25
CA SER A 473 42.26 8.84 -7.78
C SER A 473 41.75 8.41 -9.18
N ASP A 474 40.77 9.10 -9.77
CA ASP A 474 40.10 8.62 -11.01
C ASP A 474 40.34 9.56 -12.20
N VAL A 475 41.48 9.34 -12.87
CA VAL A 475 41.95 10.13 -14.02
C VAL A 475 41.02 10.04 -15.23
N SER A 476 40.34 8.90 -15.45
CA SER A 476 39.45 8.69 -16.59
C SER A 476 38.15 9.53 -16.56
N ALA A 477 37.71 9.95 -15.38
CA ALA A 477 36.50 10.75 -15.22
C ALA A 477 36.76 12.25 -15.51
N ALA A 478 37.97 12.74 -15.37
CA ALA A 478 38.33 14.14 -15.56
C ALA A 478 38.14 14.65 -17.00
N GLU A 479 38.24 13.78 -18.01
CA GLU A 479 38.02 14.13 -19.41
C GLU A 479 36.56 14.49 -19.75
N ILE A 480 35.62 14.05 -18.92
CA ILE A 480 34.17 14.29 -19.08
C ILE A 480 33.75 15.61 -18.44
N LEU A 481 34.57 16.14 -17.50
CA LEU A 481 34.24 17.28 -16.67
C LEU A 481 34.77 18.62 -17.24
N GLN A 482 33.99 19.69 -17.02
CA GLN A 482 34.42 21.07 -17.34
C GLN A 482 35.35 21.64 -16.27
N ASN A 483 36.11 22.66 -16.66
CA ASN A 483 37.08 23.32 -15.76
C ASN A 483 36.43 23.87 -14.46
N HIS A 484 35.16 24.24 -14.49
CA HIS A 484 34.40 24.71 -13.31
C HIS A 484 34.34 23.70 -12.17
N PHE A 485 34.37 22.39 -12.48
CA PHE A 485 34.43 21.37 -11.45
C PHE A 485 35.69 21.49 -10.59
N PHE A 486 36.86 21.63 -11.23
CA PHE A 486 38.12 21.77 -10.52
C PHE A 486 38.19 23.07 -9.72
N ASP A 487 37.58 24.15 -10.22
CA ASP A 487 37.45 25.40 -9.50
C ASP A 487 36.57 25.26 -8.25
N ASP A 488 35.52 24.49 -8.31
CA ASP A 488 34.65 24.23 -7.15
C ASP A 488 35.35 23.31 -6.13
N VAL A 489 36.02 22.23 -6.58
CA VAL A 489 36.78 21.36 -5.67
C VAL A 489 37.94 22.13 -5.04
N ARG A 490 38.63 23.02 -5.78
CA ARG A 490 39.67 23.90 -5.25
C ARG A 490 39.11 24.84 -4.17
N LYS A 491 37.99 25.49 -4.39
CA LYS A 491 37.29 26.31 -3.40
C LYS A 491 36.91 25.53 -2.14
N ILE A 492 36.53 24.27 -2.30
CA ILE A 492 36.22 23.38 -1.19
C ILE A 492 37.49 23.08 -0.39
N ALA A 493 38.58 22.70 -1.07
CA ALA A 493 39.88 22.42 -0.46
C ALA A 493 40.49 23.62 0.26
N GLU A 494 40.38 24.82 -0.31
CA GLU A 494 40.81 26.08 0.30
C GLU A 494 39.98 26.43 1.54
N LYS A 495 38.67 26.26 1.52
CA LYS A 495 37.79 26.50 2.68
C LYS A 495 38.00 25.50 3.82
N THR A 496 38.26 24.23 3.49
CA THR A 496 38.55 23.19 4.48
C THR A 496 39.99 23.21 4.98
N LYS A 497 40.87 24.02 4.37
CA LYS A 497 42.32 24.04 4.63
C LYS A 497 42.99 22.66 4.48
N ASP A 498 42.47 21.84 3.60
CA ASP A 498 42.95 20.50 3.34
C ASP A 498 44.15 20.58 2.37
N ALA A 499 45.35 20.60 2.94
CA ALA A 499 46.58 20.73 2.18
C ALA A 499 46.83 19.55 1.25
N ASP A 500 46.40 18.33 1.66
CA ASP A 500 46.54 17.09 0.88
C ASP A 500 45.66 17.13 -0.36
N LEU A 501 44.43 17.63 -0.24
CA LEU A 501 43.50 17.80 -1.35
C LEU A 501 44.00 18.87 -2.36
N ILE A 502 44.62 19.95 -1.87
CA ILE A 502 45.21 21.00 -2.72
C ILE A 502 46.40 20.45 -3.54
N GLU A 503 47.26 19.66 -2.93
CA GLU A 503 48.45 19.06 -3.59
C GLU A 503 48.02 17.97 -4.59
N GLN A 504 47.02 17.18 -4.25
CA GLN A 504 46.40 16.22 -5.13
C GLN A 504 45.79 16.86 -6.38
N ILE A 505 45.09 17.99 -6.24
CA ILE A 505 44.54 18.75 -7.38
C ILE A 505 45.66 19.23 -8.32
N ARG A 506 46.78 19.75 -7.79
CA ARG A 506 47.93 20.19 -8.60
C ARG A 506 48.58 19.05 -9.35
N THR A 507 48.81 17.92 -8.67
CA THR A 507 49.38 16.72 -9.28
C THR A 507 48.50 16.18 -10.39
N PHE A 508 47.21 16.26 -10.18
CA PHE A 508 46.18 15.82 -11.12
C PHE A 508 46.12 16.72 -12.38
N GLU A 509 46.17 18.03 -12.21
CA GLU A 509 46.20 18.98 -13.36
C GLU A 509 47.41 18.71 -14.28
N ALA A 510 48.58 18.40 -13.71
CA ALA A 510 49.77 18.02 -14.45
C ALA A 510 49.63 16.67 -15.19
N GLN A 511 48.99 15.68 -14.57
CA GLN A 511 48.73 14.38 -15.20
C GLN A 511 47.69 14.47 -16.30
N LEU A 512 46.69 15.35 -16.17
CA LEU A 512 45.64 15.60 -17.17
C LEU A 512 46.24 16.13 -18.50
N ASP A 513 47.21 16.99 -18.44
CA ASP A 513 47.83 17.54 -19.64
C ASP A 513 48.70 16.51 -20.39
N GLU A 514 49.35 15.59 -19.65
CA GLU A 514 50.07 14.47 -20.24
C GLU A 514 49.14 13.42 -20.87
N LEU A 515 48.03 13.10 -20.22
CA LEU A 515 47.01 12.17 -20.74
C LEU A 515 46.27 12.68 -21.97
N LYS A 516 46.03 13.98 -22.09
CA LYS A 516 45.46 14.58 -23.30
C LYS A 516 46.32 14.30 -24.54
N ARG A 517 47.65 14.33 -24.37
CA ARG A 517 48.60 13.99 -25.44
C ARG A 517 48.57 12.50 -25.81
N GLN A 518 48.49 11.63 -24.83
CA GLN A 518 48.48 10.16 -25.06
C GLN A 518 47.17 9.66 -25.67
N LYS A 519 46.04 10.35 -25.40
CA LYS A 519 44.75 9.99 -25.92
C LYS A 519 44.55 10.33 -27.38
N GLU A 520 45.07 11.46 -27.86
CA GLU A 520 45.02 11.83 -29.29
C GLU A 520 45.69 10.77 -30.17
N ASP A 521 46.71 10.06 -29.65
CA ASP A 521 47.35 8.94 -30.34
C ASP A 521 46.59 7.61 -30.20
N SER A 522 45.87 7.40 -29.09
CA SER A 522 45.11 6.16 -28.85
C SER A 522 43.78 6.15 -29.57
N ASP A 523 43.06 7.29 -29.68
CA ASP A 523 41.76 7.37 -30.33
C ASP A 523 41.84 7.05 -31.82
N LYS A 524 42.94 7.36 -32.50
CA LYS A 524 43.19 6.93 -33.89
C LYS A 524 43.24 5.41 -34.04
N LYS A 525 43.82 4.71 -33.08
CA LYS A 525 43.94 3.23 -33.08
C LYS A 525 42.65 2.54 -32.66
N ALA A 526 41.83 3.18 -31.79
CA ALA A 526 40.59 2.62 -31.29
C ALA A 526 39.43 2.68 -32.31
N GLU A 527 39.42 3.69 -33.18
CA GLU A 527 38.43 3.84 -34.24
C GLU A 527 38.48 2.71 -35.29
N GLU A 528 39.71 2.29 -35.64
CA GLU A 528 39.95 1.17 -36.57
C GLU A 528 39.51 -0.20 -35.94
N ALA A 529 39.73 -0.37 -34.65
CA ALA A 529 39.34 -1.60 -33.93
C ALA A 529 37.81 -1.68 -33.68
N ARG A 530 37.15 -0.55 -33.45
CA ARG A 530 35.69 -0.51 -33.23
C ARG A 530 34.88 -0.90 -34.50
N ALA A 531 35.35 -0.50 -35.69
CA ALA A 531 34.70 -0.83 -36.93
C ALA A 531 34.71 -2.36 -37.20
N ALA A 532 35.75 -3.07 -36.78
CA ALA A 532 35.89 -4.52 -36.91
C ALA A 532 34.99 -5.27 -35.89
N ALA A 533 34.99 -4.80 -34.65
CA ALA A 533 34.22 -5.40 -33.55
C ALA A 533 32.68 -5.22 -33.72
N GLU A 534 32.25 -4.11 -34.32
CA GLU A 534 30.83 -3.83 -34.56
C GLU A 534 30.21 -4.78 -35.59
N LYS A 535 31.02 -5.20 -36.59
CA LYS A 535 30.60 -6.18 -37.60
C LYS A 535 30.40 -7.57 -37.03
N GLU A 536 31.19 -7.97 -36.04
CA GLU A 536 31.09 -9.26 -35.35
C GLU A 536 29.97 -9.27 -34.30
N ARG A 537 29.76 -8.14 -33.60
CA ARG A 537 28.68 -7.98 -32.62
C ARG A 537 27.27 -8.04 -33.25
N LYS A 538 27.10 -7.45 -34.43
CA LYS A 538 25.82 -7.54 -35.19
C LYS A 538 25.45 -8.98 -35.54
N LYS A 539 26.41 -9.83 -35.88
CA LYS A 539 26.17 -11.27 -36.14
C LYS A 539 25.76 -12.00 -34.85
N ARG A 540 26.41 -11.77 -33.72
CA ARG A 540 26.07 -12.42 -32.43
C ARG A 540 24.70 -11.98 -31.90
N ILE A 541 24.32 -10.69 -32.03
CA ILE A 541 23.03 -10.17 -31.59
C ILE A 541 21.90 -10.78 -32.41
N GLU A 542 22.10 -11.03 -33.73
CA GLU A 542 21.10 -11.64 -34.57
C GLU A 542 20.84 -13.12 -34.20
N GLU A 543 21.88 -13.87 -33.81
CA GLU A 543 21.77 -15.24 -33.33
C GLU A 543 21.15 -15.30 -31.91
N GLU A 544 21.53 -14.37 -31.03
CA GLU A 544 20.99 -14.30 -29.66
C GLU A 544 19.52 -13.89 -29.64
N ASN A 545 19.11 -12.95 -30.49
CA ASN A 545 17.71 -12.54 -30.64
C ASN A 545 16.82 -13.67 -31.17
N LYS A 546 17.31 -14.51 -32.08
CA LYS A 546 16.60 -15.70 -32.54
C LYS A 546 16.43 -16.74 -31.41
N ARG A 547 17.43 -16.86 -30.52
CA ARG A 547 17.38 -17.77 -29.38
C ARG A 547 16.46 -17.24 -28.27
N LYS A 548 16.52 -15.94 -27.94
CA LYS A 548 15.62 -15.30 -26.95
C LYS A 548 14.16 -15.33 -27.37
N ALA A 549 13.88 -15.09 -28.65
CA ALA A 549 12.52 -15.17 -29.17
C ALA A 549 11.91 -16.58 -28.99
N ALA A 550 12.70 -17.64 -29.16
CA ALA A 550 12.26 -19.01 -28.93
C ALA A 550 12.09 -19.35 -27.44
N GLU A 551 12.96 -18.81 -26.56
CA GLU A 551 12.88 -18.97 -25.11
C GLU A 551 11.70 -18.17 -24.53
N GLU A 552 11.45 -16.95 -25.02
CA GLU A 552 10.30 -16.11 -24.62
C GLU A 552 8.96 -16.72 -25.02
N GLU A 553 8.89 -17.41 -26.18
CA GLU A 553 7.66 -18.10 -26.59
C GLU A 553 7.33 -19.28 -25.65
N VAL A 554 8.35 -20.03 -25.22
CA VAL A 554 8.20 -21.14 -24.25
C VAL A 554 7.84 -20.61 -22.86
N GLU A 555 8.46 -19.50 -22.43
CA GLU A 555 8.18 -18.89 -21.12
C GLU A 555 6.82 -18.17 -21.10
N SER A 556 6.42 -17.55 -22.22
CA SER A 556 5.10 -16.97 -22.39
C SER A 556 4.00 -18.01 -22.28
N ARG A 557 4.19 -19.19 -22.89
CA ARG A 557 3.24 -20.32 -22.75
C ARG A 557 3.20 -20.90 -21.33
N LYS A 558 4.34 -20.93 -20.60
CA LYS A 558 4.38 -21.32 -19.19
C LYS A 558 3.70 -20.26 -18.29
N LYS A 559 3.94 -18.97 -18.53
CA LYS A 559 3.29 -17.86 -17.79
C LYS A 559 1.79 -17.81 -18.06
N GLN A 560 1.37 -18.10 -19.29
CA GLN A 560 -0.03 -18.18 -19.69
C GLN A 560 -0.76 -19.35 -19.00
N ASN A 561 -0.10 -20.50 -18.84
CA ASN A 561 -0.64 -21.62 -18.08
C ASN A 561 -0.67 -21.37 -16.55
N LEU A 562 0.35 -20.75 -15.99
CA LEU A 562 0.37 -20.33 -14.58
C LEU A 562 -0.64 -19.19 -14.31
N PHE A 563 -0.79 -18.27 -15.24
CA PHE A 563 -1.79 -17.21 -15.19
C PHE A 563 -3.21 -17.76 -15.24
N LEU A 564 -3.48 -18.76 -16.09
CA LEU A 564 -4.78 -19.44 -16.15
C LEU A 564 -5.11 -20.26 -14.90
N GLN A 565 -4.11 -20.74 -14.16
CA GLN A 565 -4.29 -21.43 -12.87
C GLN A 565 -4.46 -20.46 -11.69
N SER A 566 -3.99 -19.20 -11.80
CA SER A 566 -4.08 -18.19 -10.75
C SER A 566 -5.34 -17.32 -10.81
N ILE A 567 -6.18 -17.46 -11.87
CA ILE A 567 -7.41 -16.68 -12.03
C ILE A 567 -8.54 -17.28 -11.16
N GLY A 568 -8.40 -17.12 -9.85
CA GLY A 568 -9.45 -17.40 -8.86
C GLY A 568 -10.11 -16.15 -8.26
N THR A 569 -9.76 -14.93 -8.69
CA THR A 569 -10.39 -13.70 -8.16
C THR A 569 -10.58 -12.65 -9.24
N LEU A 570 -11.83 -12.34 -9.51
CA LEU A 570 -12.34 -11.39 -10.52
C LEU A 570 -11.81 -9.94 -10.42
N ASP A 571 -11.20 -9.56 -9.30
CA ASP A 571 -10.79 -8.16 -9.04
C ASP A 571 -9.48 -7.72 -9.71
N LYS A 572 -8.57 -8.66 -10.02
CA LYS A 572 -7.27 -8.32 -10.65
C LYS A 572 -7.40 -7.88 -12.12
N ASP A 573 -8.30 -8.49 -12.87
CA ASP A 573 -8.45 -8.21 -14.31
C ASP A 573 -9.04 -6.83 -14.58
N ARG A 574 -9.81 -6.30 -13.65
CA ARG A 574 -10.44 -4.98 -13.74
C ARG A 574 -9.43 -3.86 -13.61
N ILE A 575 -8.53 -3.94 -12.64
CA ILE A 575 -7.45 -2.96 -12.44
C ILE A 575 -6.48 -2.98 -13.63
N ILE A 576 -6.18 -4.17 -14.17
CA ILE A 576 -5.32 -4.33 -15.35
C ILE A 576 -5.97 -3.67 -16.58
N LYS A 577 -7.29 -3.79 -16.76
CA LYS A 577 -8.00 -3.16 -17.88
C LYS A 577 -7.98 -1.64 -17.79
N TYR A 578 -8.27 -1.07 -16.62
CA TYR A 578 -8.18 0.38 -16.42
C TYR A 578 -6.76 0.90 -16.62
N HIS A 579 -5.76 0.17 -16.14
CA HIS A 579 -4.36 0.52 -16.35
C HIS A 579 -3.97 0.43 -17.84
N HIS A 580 -4.49 -0.55 -18.54
CA HIS A 580 -4.28 -0.71 -19.99
C HIS A 580 -4.93 0.45 -20.77
N ASP A 581 -6.15 0.84 -20.41
CA ASP A 581 -6.88 1.91 -21.10
C ASP A 581 -6.25 3.29 -20.83
N ILE A 582 -5.83 3.57 -19.61
CA ILE A 582 -5.04 4.76 -19.27
C ILE A 582 -3.76 4.81 -20.11
N ARG A 583 -3.02 3.69 -20.20
CA ARG A 583 -1.78 3.59 -20.96
C ARG A 583 -2.00 3.81 -22.45
N LEU A 584 -3.07 3.27 -23.02
CA LEU A 584 -3.42 3.45 -24.43
C LEU A 584 -3.69 4.93 -24.76
N HIS A 585 -4.47 5.61 -23.93
CA HIS A 585 -4.76 7.03 -24.10
C HIS A 585 -3.53 7.90 -23.87
N ALA A 586 -2.67 7.58 -22.90
CA ALA A 586 -1.41 8.27 -22.67
C ALA A 586 -0.44 8.14 -23.86
N LEU A 587 -0.33 6.97 -24.47
CA LEU A 587 0.45 6.77 -25.69
C LEU A 587 -0.11 7.59 -26.87
N THR A 588 -1.43 7.69 -26.99
CA THR A 588 -2.08 8.51 -28.02
C THR A 588 -1.77 10.00 -27.83
N VAL A 589 -1.79 10.49 -26.58
CA VAL A 589 -1.36 11.85 -26.25
C VAL A 589 0.11 12.09 -26.63
N GLN A 590 0.99 11.15 -26.30
CA GLN A 590 2.42 11.24 -26.61
C GLN A 590 2.68 11.29 -28.12
N ASN A 591 1.97 10.49 -28.90
CA ASN A 591 2.06 10.51 -30.37
C ASN A 591 1.52 11.82 -30.95
N ALA A 592 0.41 12.34 -30.44
CA ALA A 592 -0.15 13.63 -30.88
C ALA A 592 0.79 14.80 -30.55
N LEU A 593 1.43 14.79 -29.38
CA LEU A 593 2.45 15.77 -28.99
C LEU A 593 3.68 15.71 -29.92
N SER A 594 4.14 14.51 -30.26
CA SER A 594 5.25 14.32 -31.22
C SER A 594 4.89 14.89 -32.59
N ASN A 595 3.65 14.66 -33.05
CA ASN A 595 3.17 15.21 -34.31
C ASN A 595 3.05 16.74 -34.27
N ILE A 596 2.60 17.33 -33.18
CA ILE A 596 2.58 18.79 -32.98
C ILE A 596 4.00 19.33 -33.02
N SER A 597 4.94 18.73 -32.32
CA SER A 597 6.35 19.15 -32.32
C SER A 597 6.95 19.15 -33.72
N LYS A 598 6.69 18.08 -34.51
CA LYS A 598 7.14 18.01 -35.91
C LYS A 598 6.51 19.08 -36.77
N GLN A 599 5.23 19.43 -36.56
CA GLN A 599 4.54 20.46 -37.33
C GLN A 599 5.03 21.87 -36.98
N ILE A 600 5.36 22.14 -35.70
CA ILE A 600 5.88 23.45 -35.26
C ILE A 600 7.28 23.71 -35.86
N THR A 601 8.08 22.66 -36.05
CA THR A 601 9.43 22.77 -36.63
C THR A 601 9.48 22.74 -38.14
N ALA A 602 8.35 22.62 -38.83
CA ALA A 602 8.25 22.64 -40.27
C ALA A 602 8.23 24.08 -40.80
N ASP A 603 8.83 24.32 -41.97
CA ASP A 603 8.88 25.64 -42.63
C ASP A 603 7.49 26.22 -42.95
N SER A 604 6.45 25.37 -42.99
CA SER A 604 5.06 25.77 -43.21
C SER A 604 4.13 24.92 -42.34
N PRO A 605 3.81 25.34 -41.09
CA PRO A 605 2.96 24.57 -40.18
C PRO A 605 1.50 24.47 -40.69
N ASP A 606 0.97 23.26 -40.70
CA ASP A 606 -0.45 23.00 -41.02
C ASP A 606 -1.32 23.22 -39.75
N ILE A 607 -1.97 24.39 -39.71
CA ILE A 607 -2.79 24.79 -38.52
C ILE A 607 -3.97 23.87 -38.29
N GLU A 608 -4.58 23.29 -39.33
CA GLU A 608 -5.70 22.36 -39.19
C GLU A 608 -5.25 21.03 -38.58
N LYS A 609 -4.07 20.52 -38.93
CA LYS A 609 -3.48 19.34 -38.27
C LYS A 609 -3.09 19.63 -36.85
N LEU A 610 -2.58 20.83 -36.55
CA LEU A 610 -2.29 21.25 -35.17
C LEU A 610 -3.54 21.27 -34.29
N LYS A 611 -4.63 21.93 -34.78
CA LYS A 611 -5.92 21.95 -34.08
C LYS A 611 -6.49 20.54 -33.85
N LYS A 612 -6.39 19.66 -34.88
CA LYS A 612 -6.86 18.26 -34.79
C LYS A 612 -6.07 17.48 -33.70
N ASN A 613 -4.76 17.62 -33.66
CA ASN A 613 -3.93 16.96 -32.64
C ASN A 613 -4.17 17.54 -31.22
N ILE A 614 -4.34 18.84 -31.07
CA ILE A 614 -4.72 19.48 -29.80
C ILE A 614 -6.08 18.95 -29.32
N GLY A 615 -7.07 18.88 -30.19
CA GLY A 615 -8.37 18.30 -29.89
C GLY A 615 -8.32 16.82 -29.50
N LEU A 616 -7.40 16.05 -30.10
CA LEU A 616 -7.15 14.66 -29.75
C LEU A 616 -6.53 14.54 -28.35
N ILE A 617 -5.54 15.38 -28.02
CA ILE A 617 -4.91 15.44 -26.71
C ILE A 617 -5.95 15.76 -25.64
N SER A 618 -6.78 16.79 -25.84
CA SER A 618 -7.82 17.16 -24.90
C SER A 618 -8.76 15.98 -24.60
N ARG A 619 -9.30 15.35 -25.64
CA ARG A 619 -10.19 14.18 -25.48
C ARG A 619 -9.53 13.01 -24.76
N CYS A 620 -8.27 12.70 -25.09
CA CYS A 620 -7.55 11.61 -24.42
C CYS A 620 -7.23 11.94 -22.96
N ASN A 621 -6.89 13.19 -22.66
CA ASN A 621 -6.65 13.65 -21.30
C ASN A 621 -7.94 13.62 -20.45
N ASP A 622 -9.06 14.06 -21.00
CA ASP A 622 -10.37 13.97 -20.33
C ASP A 622 -10.74 12.52 -20.03
N ARG A 623 -10.43 11.59 -20.92
CA ARG A 623 -10.61 10.14 -20.70
C ARG A 623 -9.72 9.62 -19.59
N ILE A 624 -8.44 9.97 -19.56
CA ILE A 624 -7.51 9.57 -18.49
C ILE A 624 -8.01 10.08 -17.13
N ILE A 625 -8.37 11.37 -17.04
CA ILE A 625 -8.88 11.98 -15.82
C ILE A 625 -10.16 11.28 -15.35
N SER A 626 -11.04 10.95 -16.25
CA SER A 626 -12.32 10.33 -15.90
C SER A 626 -12.17 8.87 -15.48
N ILE A 627 -11.28 8.10 -16.14
CA ILE A 627 -10.92 6.73 -15.69
C ILE A 627 -10.27 6.82 -14.29
N ALA A 628 -9.39 7.79 -14.07
CA ALA A 628 -8.75 8.02 -12.79
C ALA A 628 -9.76 8.47 -11.71
N GLN A 629 -10.69 9.37 -12.03
CA GLN A 629 -11.76 9.79 -11.12
C GLN A 629 -12.74 8.67 -10.82
N PHE A 630 -13.07 7.83 -11.81
CA PHE A 630 -13.90 6.66 -11.61
C PHE A 630 -13.19 5.60 -10.75
N ALA A 631 -11.93 5.33 -11.04
CA ALA A 631 -11.10 4.46 -10.22
C ALA A 631 -10.96 5.00 -8.78
N THR A 632 -10.89 6.33 -8.61
CA THR A 632 -10.83 7.00 -7.32
C THR A 632 -12.17 7.01 -6.60
N LYS A 633 -13.30 7.24 -7.32
CA LYS A 633 -14.65 7.11 -6.74
C LYS A 633 -14.99 5.65 -6.38
N ALA A 634 -14.52 4.69 -7.17
CA ALA A 634 -14.61 3.26 -6.83
C ALA A 634 -13.72 2.88 -5.64
N ASN A 635 -12.63 3.64 -5.39
CA ASN A 635 -11.73 3.46 -4.24
C ASN A 635 -12.16 4.22 -2.98
N PHE A 636 -13.13 5.14 -3.05
CA PHE A 636 -13.68 5.76 -1.83
C PHE A 636 -14.48 4.79 -0.95
N ASN A 637 -14.74 3.57 -1.48
CA ASN A 637 -15.16 2.43 -0.67
C ASN A 637 -14.23 1.26 -1.02
N SER A 638 -13.02 1.25 -0.48
CA SER A 638 -11.95 0.26 -0.73
C SER A 638 -12.14 -1.11 -0.06
N THR A 639 -13.26 -1.34 0.57
CA THR A 639 -13.87 -2.65 0.76
C THR A 639 -15.00 -2.68 -0.24
N GLY A 640 -15.05 -3.61 -1.19
CA GLY A 640 -16.10 -3.68 -2.23
C GLY A 640 -17.52 -3.62 -1.65
N ASP A 641 -17.90 -2.44 -1.13
CA ASP A 641 -19.10 -2.27 -0.32
C ASP A 641 -20.30 -2.36 -1.23
N ILE A 642 -21.07 -3.41 -0.96
CA ILE A 642 -22.41 -3.57 -1.48
C ILE A 642 -23.22 -2.38 -0.92
N ILE A 643 -23.65 -1.50 -1.81
CA ILE A 643 -24.58 -0.43 -1.44
C ILE A 643 -26.01 -0.95 -1.56
N GLU A 644 -26.91 -0.37 -0.78
CA GLU A 644 -28.36 -0.62 -0.85
C GLU A 644 -29.02 0.64 -1.37
N GLU A 645 -29.24 0.71 -2.67
CA GLU A 645 -29.79 1.87 -3.37
C GLU A 645 -30.76 1.48 -4.47
N ASP A 646 -31.45 2.46 -5.03
CA ASP A 646 -32.31 2.28 -6.20
C ASP A 646 -31.47 2.04 -7.46
N LEU A 647 -31.47 0.78 -7.92
CA LEU A 647 -30.73 0.37 -9.12
C LEU A 647 -31.17 1.16 -10.36
N VAL A 648 -32.44 1.50 -10.50
CA VAL A 648 -32.95 2.24 -11.68
C VAL A 648 -32.38 3.66 -11.70
N ALA A 649 -32.42 4.34 -10.56
CA ALA A 649 -31.84 5.67 -10.43
C ALA A 649 -30.32 5.66 -10.67
N PHE A 650 -29.64 4.64 -10.14
CA PHE A 650 -28.19 4.47 -10.34
C PHE A 650 -27.82 4.30 -11.82
N VAL A 651 -28.51 3.37 -12.53
CA VAL A 651 -28.26 3.12 -13.97
C VAL A 651 -28.62 4.34 -14.80
N GLN A 652 -29.69 5.04 -14.48
CA GLN A 652 -30.10 6.26 -15.17
C GLN A 652 -29.03 7.35 -15.01
N ASP A 653 -28.54 7.58 -13.82
CA ASP A 653 -27.47 8.55 -13.55
C ASP A 653 -26.17 8.16 -14.25
N TYR A 654 -25.83 6.88 -14.27
CA TYR A 654 -24.65 6.39 -14.96
C TYR A 654 -24.74 6.65 -16.46
N LEU A 655 -25.85 6.30 -17.10
CA LEU A 655 -26.07 6.49 -18.53
C LEU A 655 -26.21 7.97 -18.95
N THR A 656 -26.83 8.82 -18.10
CA THR A 656 -27.14 10.20 -18.50
C THR A 656 -26.12 11.24 -18.04
N LYS A 657 -25.40 10.99 -16.93
CA LYS A 657 -24.45 11.93 -16.35
C LYS A 657 -22.99 11.48 -16.46
N VAL A 658 -22.73 10.16 -16.36
CA VAL A 658 -21.37 9.62 -16.32
C VAL A 658 -20.85 9.29 -17.71
N LEU A 659 -21.62 8.59 -18.56
CA LEU A 659 -21.17 8.17 -19.89
C LEU A 659 -21.15 9.23 -20.97
N PRO A 660 -22.05 10.22 -21.05
CA PRO A 660 -22.07 11.19 -22.16
C PRO A 660 -20.78 12.00 -22.34
N PRO A 661 -20.05 12.41 -21.30
CA PRO A 661 -18.76 13.08 -21.46
C PRO A 661 -17.72 12.23 -22.22
N PHE A 662 -17.89 10.92 -22.25
CA PHE A 662 -16.95 9.99 -22.88
C PHE A 662 -17.31 9.63 -24.34
N TYR A 663 -18.61 9.54 -24.63
CA TYR A 663 -19.11 8.98 -25.88
C TYR A 663 -20.09 9.90 -26.61
N GLY A 664 -20.42 11.06 -26.05
CA GLY A 664 -21.50 11.92 -26.52
C GLY A 664 -21.37 12.49 -27.93
N SER A 665 -20.15 12.42 -28.54
CA SER A 665 -19.95 12.75 -29.95
C SER A 665 -20.15 11.56 -30.90
N ASP A 666 -20.03 10.32 -30.38
CA ASP A 666 -19.93 9.13 -31.20
C ASP A 666 -21.24 8.34 -31.20
N ILE A 667 -22.03 8.41 -30.11
CA ILE A 667 -23.29 7.69 -29.96
C ILE A 667 -24.24 8.45 -29.04
N LYS A 668 -25.54 8.53 -29.43
CA LYS A 668 -26.58 9.14 -28.60
C LYS A 668 -27.06 8.14 -27.54
N ILE A 669 -26.83 8.47 -26.26
CA ILE A 669 -27.22 7.61 -25.14
C ILE A 669 -28.54 8.13 -24.55
N THR A 670 -29.51 7.24 -24.33
CA THR A 670 -30.81 7.57 -23.73
C THR A 670 -31.16 6.51 -22.68
N CYS A 671 -31.82 6.93 -21.59
CA CYS A 671 -32.32 6.04 -20.57
C CYS A 671 -33.74 6.48 -20.15
N ASP A 672 -34.68 5.55 -20.19
CA ASP A 672 -36.04 5.75 -19.74
C ASP A 672 -36.33 4.85 -18.53
N SER A 673 -36.56 5.47 -17.39
CA SER A 673 -36.91 4.74 -16.16
C SER A 673 -38.36 4.26 -16.12
N ASN A 674 -39.25 4.84 -16.97
CA ASN A 674 -40.68 4.55 -17.01
C ASN A 674 -41.34 4.56 -15.60
N GLY A 675 -40.82 5.39 -14.70
CA GLY A 675 -41.28 5.46 -13.32
C GLY A 675 -40.98 4.21 -12.47
N CYS A 676 -40.14 3.31 -12.96
CA CYS A 676 -39.69 2.15 -12.19
C CYS A 676 -38.70 2.57 -11.11
N SER A 677 -38.69 1.84 -10.00
CA SER A 677 -37.76 1.96 -8.88
C SER A 677 -37.60 0.59 -8.22
N LYS A 678 -36.39 0.18 -7.91
CA LYS A 678 -36.11 -1.06 -7.20
C LYS A 678 -34.84 -0.92 -6.34
N ILE A 679 -35.02 -0.93 -5.04
CA ILE A 679 -33.91 -0.96 -4.09
C ILE A 679 -33.33 -2.37 -4.07
N LEU A 680 -32.04 -2.48 -4.34
CA LEU A 680 -31.26 -3.71 -4.34
C LEU A 680 -29.91 -3.49 -3.68
N LYS A 681 -29.33 -4.57 -3.20
CA LYS A 681 -27.94 -4.61 -2.77
C LYS A 681 -27.05 -4.97 -3.98
N PHE A 682 -26.18 -4.06 -4.37
CA PHE A 682 -25.27 -4.27 -5.51
C PHE A 682 -23.97 -3.50 -5.34
N LYS A 683 -22.98 -3.89 -6.11
CA LYS A 683 -21.71 -3.15 -6.20
C LYS A 683 -21.77 -2.19 -7.39
N PRO A 684 -21.61 -0.88 -7.20
CA PRO A 684 -21.69 0.12 -8.28
C PRO A 684 -20.79 -0.17 -9.47
N ILE A 685 -19.59 -0.65 -9.19
CA ILE A 685 -18.59 -0.97 -10.22
C ILE A 685 -19.04 -2.11 -11.14
N GLU A 686 -19.79 -3.07 -10.63
CA GLU A 686 -20.28 -4.22 -11.40
C GLU A 686 -21.37 -3.81 -12.36
N ILE A 687 -22.27 -2.94 -11.93
CA ILE A 687 -23.30 -2.36 -12.78
C ILE A 687 -22.67 -1.53 -13.91
N GLY A 688 -21.70 -0.67 -13.58
CA GLY A 688 -20.95 0.09 -14.60
C GLY A 688 -20.31 -0.81 -15.65
N LEU A 689 -19.68 -1.90 -15.26
CA LEU A 689 -19.04 -2.85 -16.18
C LEU A 689 -20.02 -3.57 -17.10
N ILE A 690 -21.19 -3.93 -16.62
CA ILE A 690 -22.24 -4.52 -17.45
C ILE A 690 -22.63 -3.52 -18.55
N ILE A 691 -22.91 -2.29 -18.18
CA ILE A 691 -23.33 -1.23 -19.11
C ILE A 691 -22.21 -0.89 -20.12
N ASP A 692 -20.96 -0.76 -19.65
CA ASP A 692 -19.80 -0.44 -20.50
C ASP A 692 -19.54 -1.53 -21.54
N ASN A 693 -19.71 -2.80 -21.19
CA ASN A 693 -19.58 -3.90 -22.12
C ASN A 693 -20.65 -3.85 -23.22
N PHE A 694 -21.87 -3.49 -22.90
CA PHE A 694 -22.95 -3.35 -23.88
C PHE A 694 -22.67 -2.15 -24.80
N LEU A 695 -22.34 -0.99 -24.24
CA LEU A 695 -22.04 0.21 -25.03
C LEU A 695 -20.82 0.03 -25.94
N SER A 696 -19.76 -0.61 -25.46
CA SER A 696 -18.59 -0.94 -26.28
C SER A 696 -18.92 -1.86 -27.46
N ASN A 697 -19.82 -2.81 -27.26
CA ASN A 697 -20.27 -3.71 -28.33
C ASN A 697 -21.16 -2.98 -29.35
N SER A 698 -22.04 -2.10 -28.89
CA SER A 698 -22.88 -1.26 -29.76
C SER A 698 -22.02 -0.34 -30.64
N LEU A 699 -20.98 0.29 -30.07
CA LEU A 699 -20.03 1.09 -30.85
C LEU A 699 -19.28 0.27 -31.90
N LYS A 700 -18.84 -0.94 -31.57
CA LYS A 700 -18.19 -1.86 -32.51
C LYS A 700 -19.14 -2.33 -33.63
N ALA A 701 -20.44 -2.40 -33.31
CA ALA A 701 -21.49 -2.70 -34.27
C ALA A 701 -21.90 -1.50 -35.13
N GLY A 702 -21.27 -0.33 -34.97
CA GLY A 702 -21.54 0.89 -35.72
C GLY A 702 -22.87 1.55 -35.33
N ALA A 703 -23.33 1.36 -34.12
CA ALA A 703 -24.53 1.98 -33.62
C ALA A 703 -24.37 3.50 -33.44
N SER A 704 -25.41 4.25 -33.75
CA SER A 704 -25.52 5.70 -33.52
C SER A 704 -26.42 6.02 -32.35
N ILE A 705 -27.19 5.07 -31.86
CA ILE A 705 -28.07 5.20 -30.71
C ILE A 705 -27.88 4.00 -29.78
N PHE A 706 -27.78 4.29 -28.49
CA PHE A 706 -27.80 3.33 -27.41
C PHE A 706 -28.91 3.73 -26.44
N ALA A 707 -29.90 2.87 -26.27
CA ALA A 707 -31.07 3.16 -25.45
C ALA A 707 -31.27 2.08 -24.39
N ALA A 708 -31.47 2.50 -23.17
CA ALA A 708 -31.87 1.65 -22.07
C ALA A 708 -33.30 2.03 -21.63
N SER A 709 -34.14 1.03 -21.32
CA SER A 709 -35.48 1.28 -20.80
C SER A 709 -35.82 0.28 -19.70
N PHE A 710 -36.45 0.77 -18.64
CA PHE A 710 -36.94 -0.06 -17.56
C PHE A 710 -38.43 -0.33 -17.71
N SER A 711 -38.87 -1.51 -17.32
CA SER A 711 -40.28 -1.89 -17.21
C SER A 711 -40.47 -2.85 -16.05
N ARG A 712 -41.72 -3.12 -15.68
CA ARG A 712 -42.07 -4.01 -14.59
C ARG A 712 -43.06 -5.05 -15.04
N GLU A 713 -42.77 -6.32 -14.74
CA GLU A 713 -43.71 -7.44 -14.91
C GLU A 713 -43.93 -8.13 -13.56
N GLY A 714 -45.04 -7.76 -12.90
CA GLY A 714 -45.29 -8.19 -11.52
C GLY A 714 -44.21 -7.65 -10.55
N GLU A 715 -43.47 -8.52 -9.85
CA GLU A 715 -42.39 -8.15 -8.96
C GLU A 715 -41.04 -8.03 -9.66
N LYS A 716 -40.97 -8.44 -10.92
CA LYS A 716 -39.70 -8.44 -11.68
C LYS A 716 -39.44 -7.08 -12.31
N LEU A 717 -38.22 -6.58 -12.16
CA LEU A 717 -37.70 -5.42 -12.88
C LEU A 717 -37.04 -5.92 -14.16
N ILE A 718 -37.39 -5.33 -15.29
CA ILE A 718 -36.81 -5.63 -16.59
C ILE A 718 -36.03 -4.43 -17.06
N LEU A 719 -34.76 -4.62 -17.41
CA LEU A 719 -33.92 -3.65 -18.09
C LEU A 719 -33.68 -4.15 -19.53
N ASP A 720 -34.23 -3.43 -20.48
CA ASP A 720 -33.98 -3.62 -21.90
C ASP A 720 -32.93 -2.61 -22.37
N VAL A 721 -31.83 -3.13 -22.94
CA VAL A 721 -30.77 -2.33 -23.56
C VAL A 721 -30.76 -2.66 -25.07
N CYS A 722 -30.88 -1.62 -25.90
CA CYS A 722 -30.91 -1.81 -27.36
C CYS A 722 -30.08 -0.74 -28.08
N ASP A 723 -29.67 -1.09 -29.31
CA ASP A 723 -28.96 -0.20 -30.20
C ASP A 723 -29.50 -0.32 -31.63
N ASP A 724 -29.11 0.63 -32.50
CA ASP A 724 -29.44 0.68 -33.93
C ASP A 724 -28.29 0.20 -34.85
N GLY A 725 -27.37 -0.61 -34.28
CA GLY A 725 -26.22 -1.14 -35.01
C GLY A 725 -26.58 -2.28 -35.98
N ASN A 726 -25.54 -2.96 -36.47
CA ASN A 726 -25.71 -4.02 -37.47
C ASN A 726 -26.42 -5.29 -36.99
N GLY A 727 -26.81 -5.34 -35.69
CA GLY A 727 -27.43 -6.48 -35.05
C GLY A 727 -26.47 -7.66 -34.86
N LEU A 728 -27.04 -8.83 -34.53
CA LEU A 728 -26.26 -10.04 -34.35
C LEU A 728 -25.72 -10.57 -35.67
N SER A 729 -24.43 -10.95 -35.69
CA SER A 729 -23.77 -11.49 -36.89
C SER A 729 -24.39 -12.83 -37.26
N SER A 730 -24.64 -13.03 -38.58
CA SER A 730 -25.13 -14.30 -39.13
C SER A 730 -24.18 -15.50 -38.90
N LYS A 731 -22.96 -15.24 -38.44
CA LYS A 731 -21.99 -16.28 -38.07
C LYS A 731 -22.32 -16.93 -36.70
N ILE A 732 -23.25 -16.36 -35.96
CA ILE A 732 -23.71 -16.90 -34.65
C ILE A 732 -25.12 -17.47 -34.88
N PRO A 733 -25.26 -18.78 -35.07
CA PRO A 733 -26.56 -19.39 -35.37
C PRO A 733 -27.49 -19.44 -34.15
N ASN A 734 -26.96 -19.49 -32.93
CA ASN A 734 -27.77 -19.49 -31.74
C ASN A 734 -27.45 -18.21 -30.90
N PRO A 735 -28.39 -17.27 -30.76
CA PRO A 735 -28.18 -16.02 -30.04
C PRO A 735 -27.71 -16.18 -28.60
N SER A 736 -28.11 -17.25 -27.89
CA SER A 736 -27.73 -17.47 -26.50
C SER A 736 -26.24 -17.77 -26.30
N THR A 737 -25.55 -18.28 -27.35
CA THR A 737 -24.12 -18.62 -27.26
C THR A 737 -23.20 -17.40 -27.13
N ILE A 738 -23.69 -16.17 -27.39
CA ILE A 738 -22.86 -14.96 -27.22
C ILE A 738 -22.46 -14.72 -25.76
N PHE A 739 -23.12 -15.36 -24.82
CA PHE A 739 -22.78 -15.30 -23.39
C PHE A 739 -21.80 -16.41 -22.98
N GLU A 740 -21.34 -17.25 -23.89
CA GLU A 740 -20.32 -18.26 -23.65
C GLU A 740 -18.91 -17.66 -23.77
N MET A 741 -17.99 -18.25 -23.05
CA MET A 741 -16.60 -17.76 -22.98
C MET A 741 -15.89 -17.88 -24.34
N GLY A 742 -15.32 -16.80 -24.82
CA GLY A 742 -14.48 -16.78 -26.03
C GLY A 742 -15.27 -16.60 -27.34
N ILE A 743 -16.57 -16.44 -27.32
CA ILE A 743 -17.37 -16.18 -28.53
C ILE A 743 -17.22 -14.70 -28.92
N THR A 744 -16.70 -14.46 -30.12
CA THR A 744 -16.52 -13.12 -30.70
C THR A 744 -16.61 -13.17 -32.20
N THR A 745 -17.15 -12.12 -32.81
CA THR A 745 -17.15 -11.91 -34.28
C THR A 745 -16.26 -10.76 -34.70
N THR A 746 -15.55 -10.15 -33.77
CA THR A 746 -14.63 -9.03 -33.93
C THR A 746 -13.25 -9.39 -33.34
N ASN A 747 -12.23 -8.53 -33.53
CA ASN A 747 -10.89 -8.71 -32.94
C ASN A 747 -10.86 -8.53 -31.42
N GLY A 748 -11.94 -8.88 -30.71
CA GLY A 748 -12.04 -8.81 -29.25
C GLY A 748 -11.79 -10.18 -28.58
N SER A 749 -11.59 -10.17 -27.24
CA SER A 749 -11.33 -11.37 -26.45
C SER A 749 -12.52 -12.33 -26.30
N GLY A 750 -13.74 -11.92 -26.70
CA GLY A 750 -14.98 -12.69 -26.48
C GLY A 750 -15.39 -12.84 -25.01
N LEU A 751 -14.82 -12.05 -24.11
CA LEU A 751 -15.06 -12.15 -22.65
C LEU A 751 -16.08 -11.11 -22.13
N GLY A 752 -16.38 -10.05 -22.87
CA GLY A 752 -17.22 -8.94 -22.38
C GLY A 752 -18.65 -9.37 -22.02
N LEU A 753 -19.35 -10.02 -22.95
CA LEU A 753 -20.74 -10.48 -22.73
C LEU A 753 -20.80 -11.67 -21.77
N TYR A 754 -19.82 -12.56 -21.81
CA TYR A 754 -19.69 -13.64 -20.83
C TYR A 754 -19.59 -13.08 -19.41
N ASN A 755 -18.71 -12.09 -19.17
CA ASN A 755 -18.56 -11.47 -17.86
C ASN A 755 -19.82 -10.73 -17.41
N ALA A 756 -20.48 -10.00 -18.32
CA ALA A 756 -21.75 -9.35 -18.02
C ALA A 756 -22.83 -10.37 -17.59
N ALA A 757 -22.92 -11.51 -18.29
CA ALA A 757 -23.85 -12.58 -17.91
C ALA A 757 -23.52 -13.19 -16.54
N GLN A 758 -22.26 -13.45 -16.26
CA GLN A 758 -21.84 -13.96 -14.95
C GLN A 758 -22.18 -12.98 -13.80
N LEU A 759 -21.99 -11.69 -14.01
CA LEU A 759 -22.31 -10.65 -13.01
C LEU A 759 -23.83 -10.56 -12.77
N VAL A 760 -24.62 -10.57 -13.86
CA VAL A 760 -26.10 -10.56 -13.73
C VAL A 760 -26.59 -11.78 -12.96
N GLN A 761 -26.08 -12.96 -13.27
CA GLN A 761 -26.54 -14.21 -12.64
C GLN A 761 -26.08 -14.36 -11.19
N LYS A 762 -24.79 -14.09 -10.91
CA LYS A 762 -24.20 -14.35 -9.58
C LYS A 762 -24.45 -13.23 -8.57
N GLU A 763 -24.31 -11.98 -9.01
CA GLU A 763 -24.37 -10.84 -8.08
C GLU A 763 -25.79 -10.26 -8.00
N LEU A 764 -26.46 -10.10 -9.16
CA LEU A 764 -27.82 -9.54 -9.18
C LEU A 764 -28.92 -10.60 -9.09
N ARG A 765 -28.55 -11.90 -9.15
CA ARG A 765 -29.48 -13.05 -9.15
C ARG A 765 -30.56 -12.93 -10.23
N GLY A 766 -30.21 -12.30 -11.34
CA GLY A 766 -31.08 -12.07 -12.49
C GLY A 766 -30.79 -13.02 -13.64
N THR A 767 -31.58 -12.86 -14.70
CA THR A 767 -31.35 -13.53 -15.99
C THR A 767 -31.03 -12.52 -17.06
N ILE A 768 -30.27 -12.97 -18.07
CA ILE A 768 -29.88 -12.15 -19.23
C ILE A 768 -30.16 -12.95 -20.50
N GLU A 769 -30.79 -12.31 -21.48
CA GLU A 769 -31.14 -12.93 -22.75
C GLU A 769 -31.01 -11.93 -23.91
N VAL A 770 -30.85 -12.47 -25.12
CA VAL A 770 -30.94 -11.71 -26.38
C VAL A 770 -32.33 -11.81 -26.93
N ILE A 771 -32.91 -10.67 -27.26
CA ILE A 771 -34.18 -10.63 -27.98
C ILE A 771 -33.90 -10.78 -29.48
N SER A 772 -34.20 -11.98 -30.01
CA SER A 772 -34.01 -12.29 -31.42
C SER A 772 -34.93 -11.44 -32.30
N ASP A 773 -34.46 -11.15 -33.53
CA ASP A 773 -35.21 -10.41 -34.55
C ASP A 773 -35.62 -8.98 -34.17
N PHE A 774 -34.84 -8.35 -33.25
CA PHE A 774 -35.07 -6.97 -32.85
C PHE A 774 -34.74 -6.00 -33.99
N VAL A 775 -35.70 -5.15 -34.34
CA VAL A 775 -35.57 -4.12 -35.36
C VAL A 775 -35.79 -2.77 -34.70
N TYR A 776 -34.79 -1.90 -34.76
CA TYR A 776 -34.90 -0.55 -34.21
C TYR A 776 -35.78 0.30 -35.10
N ASN A 777 -36.83 0.94 -34.54
CA ASN A 777 -37.78 1.82 -35.24
C ASN A 777 -38.36 1.25 -36.54
N SER A 778 -38.67 -0.04 -36.59
CA SER A 778 -39.33 -0.79 -37.70
C SER A 778 -38.57 -0.79 -39.04
N THR A 779 -37.38 -0.20 -39.15
CA THR A 779 -36.67 -0.06 -40.44
C THR A 779 -35.19 -0.39 -40.36
N ARG A 780 -34.54 -0.27 -39.20
CA ARG A 780 -33.12 -0.55 -38.99
C ARG A 780 -32.91 -1.85 -38.23
N LYS A 781 -31.95 -2.64 -38.65
CA LYS A 781 -31.42 -3.72 -37.80
C LYS A 781 -30.92 -3.12 -36.51
N GLY A 782 -31.04 -3.84 -35.43
CA GLY A 782 -30.55 -3.44 -34.11
C GLY A 782 -30.21 -4.67 -33.30
N PHE A 783 -29.73 -4.44 -32.11
CA PHE A 783 -29.46 -5.49 -31.15
C PHE A 783 -30.11 -5.13 -29.82
N LYS A 784 -30.70 -6.15 -29.16
CA LYS A 784 -31.38 -5.93 -27.87
C LYS A 784 -31.05 -7.03 -26.89
N ILE A 785 -30.65 -6.62 -25.71
CA ILE A 785 -30.44 -7.50 -24.55
C ILE A 785 -31.49 -7.15 -23.50
N ARG A 786 -32.06 -8.18 -22.88
CA ARG A 786 -32.94 -8.06 -21.73
C ARG A 786 -32.31 -8.64 -20.49
N ILE A 787 -32.34 -7.88 -19.43
CA ILE A 787 -31.97 -8.32 -18.08
C ILE A 787 -33.24 -8.31 -17.23
N THR A 788 -33.52 -9.43 -16.58
CA THR A 788 -34.66 -9.58 -15.65
C THR A 788 -34.11 -9.81 -14.24
N LEU A 789 -34.51 -8.94 -13.31
CA LEU A 789 -34.06 -8.92 -11.91
C LEU A 789 -35.23 -9.19 -10.96
#